data_993720d24f25c0ab46027846b809b9b5
#
_entry.id   993720d24f25c0ab46027846b809b9b5
#
_cell.length_a   1.000
_cell.length_b   1.000
_cell.length_c   1.000
_cell.angle_alpha   90.00
_cell.angle_beta   90.00
_cell.angle_gamma   90.00
#
_symmetry.space_group_name_H-M   'P 1'
#
loop_
_entity.id
_entity.type
_entity.pdbx_description
1 polymer ?
#
loop_
_entity_poly.entity_id
_entity_poly.type
_entity_poly.pdbx_seq_one_letter_code
_entity_poly.pdbx_strand_id
1 'polypeptide(L)'
;MLLLRPALGQVAEPPVKDIRELQAAAIAENSDGSQVALEGLVTWADPGAGKFFYLQDATGGIRVNYTGEQGPAWGDRLHVQGIARPGSFAPLMEATSYRPIGKARMPVAPYGSGGGLLNGSFNGEWVWTDGWIRTAEFIDKETLMVVLDSGASRISLRVSHASKLDPQKLIASKAIAYGVASPVRSREATGQLVEVQILVPRAEELHTDQREKISPWEKPYTPLRSVFRYQPGQTRGDRVHIRGEVLMTSGDIAWLHDGDAGLAIRGNTTGLKRGDRIDAVGFRDLQDFLPVFSDVIVKPDTGPAIKLSPKHLAPSELIDGLHHADHVAVSGHLLDRIETPFDSGKQHLVLALQSPRGVFTAELDAPYTKSMADAWETDSLLEVTGICVVQTDASGEPANFKILVPDAAGIRVVQAAPFFTVGRMLVLLCITLAILLAFAIAAYLLARRNTRLRSEVSERQAIAAERGRLARDLHDTLEQGLTGLQLHIRGITLSLPDEQQETRTRLETMRALVKQCRTEVRQSIWDLRAEALENFDLGDAIHRMAQSVFLGSGTRVEFHQRREGGKIPGMIGDNLLRIGQEAMTNALKHAQATLIEIELITTPVSASLSVSDDGLGLSNMPQDSRGHFGLVGMEERADRIGATLQVESREGGGTRVRVEVPLPPEETASPTS
;
A
#
# COMPACT_ATOMS: atom_id res chain seq x y z
N MET A 1 -7.14 -15.22 101.43
CA MET A 1 -7.24 -15.36 99.94
C MET A 1 -7.64 -14.00 99.41
N LEU A 2 -6.61 -13.13 99.14
CA LEU A 2 -6.77 -11.80 98.59
C LEU A 2 -6.77 -11.92 97.02
N LEU A 3 -7.92 -11.58 96.44
CA LEU A 3 -8.04 -11.45 94.98
C LEU A 3 -7.49 -10.10 94.55
N LEU A 4 -6.28 -10.11 93.90
CA LEU A 4 -5.77 -9.00 93.10
C LEU A 4 -6.67 -8.79 91.88
N ARG A 5 -7.37 -7.67 91.82
CA ARG A 5 -7.97 -7.13 90.58
C ARG A 5 -6.77 -6.59 89.72
N PRO A 6 -6.66 -6.98 88.43
CA PRO A 6 -5.72 -6.30 87.57
C PRO A 6 -6.19 -4.85 87.36
N ALA A 7 -5.33 -3.88 87.62
CA ALA A 7 -5.51 -2.51 87.22
C ALA A 7 -5.62 -2.45 85.69
N LEU A 8 -6.80 -2.10 85.17
CA LEU A 8 -6.93 -1.67 83.77
C LEU A 8 -6.04 -0.44 83.59
N GLY A 9 -4.89 -0.62 82.91
CA GLY A 9 -4.06 0.48 82.52
C GLY A 9 -4.88 1.49 81.72
N GLN A 10 -4.94 2.75 82.19
CA GLN A 10 -5.42 3.87 81.43
C GLN A 10 -4.57 3.93 80.14
N VAL A 11 -5.17 3.61 78.99
CA VAL A 11 -4.59 3.90 77.69
C VAL A 11 -4.45 5.42 77.61
N ALA A 12 -3.23 5.93 77.58
CA ALA A 12 -2.99 7.38 77.48
C ALA A 12 -3.69 7.88 76.18
N GLU A 13 -4.46 8.96 76.33
CA GLU A 13 -5.06 9.61 75.16
C GLU A 13 -3.94 10.02 74.19
N PRO A 14 -4.13 9.83 72.85
CA PRO A 14 -3.15 10.24 71.88
C PRO A 14 -2.92 11.77 71.93
N PRO A 15 -1.69 12.25 71.59
CA PRO A 15 -1.43 13.67 71.65
C PRO A 15 -2.34 14.45 70.69
N VAL A 16 -2.84 15.57 71.11
CA VAL A 16 -3.60 16.50 70.27
C VAL A 16 -2.66 17.15 69.29
N LYS A 17 -2.96 17.03 68.00
CA LYS A 17 -2.21 17.66 66.91
C LYS A 17 -3.10 18.69 66.20
N ASP A 18 -2.48 19.63 65.49
CA ASP A 18 -3.24 20.44 64.55
C ASP A 18 -3.44 19.73 63.22
N ILE A 19 -4.37 20.23 62.39
CA ILE A 19 -4.72 19.58 61.11
C ILE A 19 -3.54 19.61 60.15
N ARG A 20 -2.76 20.67 60.13
CA ARG A 20 -1.58 20.80 59.24
C ARG A 20 -0.49 19.79 59.61
N GLU A 21 -0.19 19.63 60.90
CA GLU A 21 0.76 18.60 61.36
C GLU A 21 0.27 17.20 60.99
N LEU A 22 -1.03 16.92 61.14
CA LEU A 22 -1.60 15.64 60.79
C LEU A 22 -1.49 15.38 59.28
N GLN A 23 -1.81 16.37 58.44
CA GLN A 23 -1.72 16.27 56.98
C GLN A 23 -0.28 16.04 56.54
N ALA A 24 0.69 16.76 57.15
CA ALA A 24 2.12 16.58 56.84
C ALA A 24 2.63 15.18 57.23
N ALA A 25 2.23 14.69 58.43
CA ALA A 25 2.55 13.35 58.88
C ALA A 25 1.97 12.25 57.99
N ALA A 26 0.73 12.37 57.60
CA ALA A 26 0.04 11.39 56.77
C ALA A 26 0.64 11.28 55.34
N ILE A 27 1.24 12.36 54.83
CA ILE A 27 1.96 12.38 53.56
C ILE A 27 3.38 11.78 53.69
N ALA A 28 4.07 12.11 54.79
CA ALA A 28 5.49 11.75 54.96
C ALA A 28 5.71 10.26 55.30
N GLU A 29 4.77 9.65 56.04
CA GLU A 29 5.05 8.36 56.66
C GLU A 29 4.61 7.15 55.85
N ASN A 30 4.00 7.23 54.70
CA ASN A 30 3.50 6.01 54.09
C ASN A 30 2.82 5.06 55.10
N SER A 31 2.43 5.63 56.27
CA SER A 31 2.20 4.93 57.52
C SER A 31 0.73 4.59 57.73
N ASP A 32 0.50 3.33 57.89
CA ASP A 32 -0.68 2.72 58.42
C ASP A 32 -0.86 3.12 59.91
N GLY A 33 -1.43 4.32 60.10
CA GLY A 33 -2.24 4.54 61.27
C GLY A 33 -1.58 4.97 62.60
N SER A 34 -0.96 6.14 62.66
CA SER A 34 -0.73 6.80 63.97
C SER A 34 -2.05 7.23 64.59
N GLN A 35 -2.33 6.85 65.81
CA GLN A 35 -3.44 7.40 66.59
C GLN A 35 -3.23 8.86 66.91
N VAL A 36 -4.19 9.70 66.58
CA VAL A 36 -4.12 11.15 66.76
C VAL A 36 -5.42 11.68 67.32
N ALA A 37 -5.36 12.81 68.00
CA ALA A 37 -6.53 13.56 68.44
C ALA A 37 -6.50 14.95 67.79
N LEU A 38 -7.67 15.45 67.38
CA LEU A 38 -7.87 16.79 66.83
C LEU A 38 -8.97 17.52 67.58
N GLU A 39 -8.82 18.84 67.73
CA GLU A 39 -9.90 19.73 68.09
C GLU A 39 -10.22 20.67 66.95
N GLY A 40 -11.51 20.80 66.58
CA GLY A 40 -11.91 21.66 65.50
C GLY A 40 -13.41 21.91 65.45
N LEU A 41 -13.81 22.74 64.51
CA LEU A 41 -15.20 23.10 64.22
C LEU A 41 -15.73 22.29 63.03
N VAL A 42 -16.93 21.76 63.15
CA VAL A 42 -17.63 21.11 62.02
C VAL A 42 -18.13 22.17 61.06
N THR A 43 -17.45 22.25 59.91
CA THR A 43 -17.79 23.22 58.86
C THR A 43 -18.82 22.67 57.86
N TRP A 44 -18.94 21.34 57.75
CA TRP A 44 -19.95 20.65 56.98
C TRP A 44 -20.08 19.20 57.48
N ALA A 45 -21.30 18.68 57.48
CA ALA A 45 -21.57 17.29 57.81
C ALA A 45 -22.50 16.68 56.75
N ASP A 46 -22.24 15.44 56.36
CA ASP A 46 -23.05 14.74 55.35
C ASP A 46 -24.47 14.46 55.92
N PRO A 47 -25.54 15.00 55.31
CA PRO A 47 -26.91 14.72 55.75
C PRO A 47 -27.39 13.33 55.38
N GLY A 48 -26.60 12.60 54.53
CA GLY A 48 -26.97 11.29 53.99
C GLY A 48 -26.20 10.12 54.61
N ALA A 49 -26.07 9.04 53.87
CA ALA A 49 -25.44 7.79 54.30
C ALA A 49 -23.91 7.78 54.20
N GLY A 50 -23.26 8.86 53.78
CA GLY A 50 -21.81 8.91 53.52
C GLY A 50 -20.95 8.87 54.79
N LYS A 51 -21.54 9.15 55.96
CA LYS A 51 -20.89 9.08 57.29
C LYS A 51 -19.55 9.80 57.34
N PHE A 52 -19.49 11.05 56.89
CA PHE A 52 -18.32 11.90 57.00
C PHE A 52 -18.70 13.36 57.29
N PHE A 53 -17.75 14.09 57.85
CA PHE A 53 -17.88 15.52 58.05
C PHE A 53 -16.52 16.21 57.79
N TYR A 54 -16.54 17.51 57.63
CA TYR A 54 -15.33 18.32 57.56
C TYR A 54 -15.11 19.02 58.91
N LEU A 55 -13.89 18.87 59.42
CA LEU A 55 -13.44 19.50 60.66
C LEU A 55 -12.40 20.54 60.26
N GLN A 56 -12.49 21.74 60.84
CA GLN A 56 -11.54 22.82 60.62
C GLN A 56 -11.03 23.39 61.94
N ASP A 57 -9.71 23.63 62.00
CA ASP A 57 -9.07 24.36 63.06
C ASP A 57 -8.44 25.66 62.53
N ALA A 58 -7.50 26.28 63.23
CA ALA A 58 -6.82 27.48 62.82
C ALA A 58 -5.76 27.22 61.69
N THR A 59 -5.37 25.99 61.46
CA THR A 59 -4.31 25.60 60.55
C THR A 59 -4.79 25.06 59.21
N GLY A 60 -6.04 24.55 59.13
CA GLY A 60 -6.62 24.02 57.91
C GLY A 60 -7.91 23.22 58.14
N GLY A 61 -8.38 22.55 57.07
CA GLY A 61 -9.54 21.69 57.11
C GLY A 61 -9.23 20.25 56.73
N ILE A 62 -9.96 19.28 57.30
CA ILE A 62 -9.78 17.85 57.02
C ILE A 62 -11.10 17.11 56.95
N ARG A 63 -11.20 16.15 56.08
CA ARG A 63 -12.33 15.20 56.04
C ARG A 63 -12.14 14.15 57.12
N VAL A 64 -13.22 13.93 57.90
CA VAL A 64 -13.30 12.92 58.97
C VAL A 64 -14.40 11.93 58.64
N ASN A 65 -14.05 10.66 58.45
CA ASN A 65 -15.04 9.57 58.32
C ASN A 65 -15.34 9.01 59.69
N TYR A 66 -16.61 8.61 59.94
CA TYR A 66 -17.03 8.03 61.20
C TYR A 66 -17.96 6.83 61.00
N THR A 67 -18.12 5.99 62.04
CA THR A 67 -18.91 4.76 61.95
C THR A 67 -20.21 4.80 62.77
N GLY A 68 -20.49 5.90 63.50
CA GLY A 68 -21.69 6.07 64.36
C GLY A 68 -22.97 6.19 63.57
N GLU A 69 -24.10 6.02 64.25
CA GLU A 69 -25.44 6.21 63.66
C GLU A 69 -25.83 7.68 63.50
N GLN A 70 -25.39 8.53 64.45
CA GLN A 70 -25.65 9.98 64.43
C GLN A 70 -24.34 10.72 64.14
N GLY A 71 -24.38 11.58 63.12
CA GLY A 71 -23.27 12.49 62.79
C GLY A 71 -23.31 13.75 63.64
N PRO A 72 -22.16 14.48 63.70
CA PRO A 72 -22.12 15.78 64.34
C PRO A 72 -22.91 16.81 63.54
N ALA A 73 -23.37 17.86 64.22
CA ALA A 73 -24.08 18.96 63.59
C ALA A 73 -23.10 20.05 63.10
N TRP A 74 -23.49 20.74 62.02
CA TRP A 74 -22.81 21.95 61.56
C TRP A 74 -22.68 22.98 62.70
N GLY A 75 -21.50 23.54 62.93
CA GLY A 75 -21.21 24.48 63.98
C GLY A 75 -20.83 23.84 65.32
N ASP A 76 -20.82 22.50 65.42
CA ASP A 76 -20.33 21.83 66.62
C ASP A 76 -18.78 21.93 66.69
N ARG A 77 -18.27 22.23 67.84
CA ARG A 77 -16.85 22.09 68.15
C ARG A 77 -16.63 20.72 68.78
N LEU A 78 -15.73 19.95 68.15
CA LEU A 78 -15.48 18.56 68.54
C LEU A 78 -14.03 18.34 68.99
N HIS A 79 -13.89 17.39 69.91
CA HIS A 79 -12.65 16.67 70.15
C HIS A 79 -12.81 15.31 69.48
N VAL A 80 -11.93 14.99 68.49
CA VAL A 80 -12.00 13.79 67.66
C VAL A 80 -10.73 12.98 67.86
N GLN A 81 -10.86 11.68 68.13
CA GLN A 81 -9.78 10.72 68.17
C GLN A 81 -9.92 9.75 67.01
N GLY A 82 -8.80 9.36 66.40
CA GLY A 82 -8.83 8.47 65.25
C GLY A 82 -7.48 8.23 64.63
N ILE A 83 -7.50 7.75 63.41
CA ILE A 83 -6.35 7.34 62.64
C ILE A 83 -6.24 8.24 61.40
N ALA A 84 -5.07 8.81 61.19
CA ALA A 84 -4.80 9.55 59.98
C ALA A 84 -4.52 8.57 58.81
N ARG A 85 -5.14 8.85 57.66
CA ARG A 85 -4.94 8.10 56.41
C ARG A 85 -4.48 9.05 55.30
N PRO A 86 -3.62 8.59 54.38
CA PRO A 86 -3.13 9.46 53.33
C PRO A 86 -4.26 9.87 52.34
N GLY A 87 -5.35 9.10 52.29
CA GLY A 87 -6.35 9.34 51.30
C GLY A 87 -5.88 9.16 49.89
N SER A 88 -6.73 9.33 48.88
CA SER A 88 -6.33 9.19 47.48
C SER A 88 -6.01 10.53 46.79
N PHE A 89 -6.39 11.66 47.40
CA PHE A 89 -6.03 13.01 46.94
C PHE A 89 -5.44 13.83 48.06
N ALA A 90 -6.07 13.82 49.24
CA ALA A 90 -5.63 14.54 50.40
C ALA A 90 -5.81 13.67 51.66
N PRO A 91 -4.99 13.86 52.68
CA PRO A 91 -5.14 13.16 53.94
C PRO A 91 -6.55 13.29 54.51
N LEU A 92 -7.00 12.23 55.15
CA LEU A 92 -8.25 12.17 55.85
C LEU A 92 -8.06 11.49 57.23
N MET A 93 -9.04 11.63 58.10
CA MET A 93 -9.07 10.97 59.41
C MET A 93 -10.20 9.94 59.48
N GLU A 94 -9.91 8.76 59.96
CA GLU A 94 -10.91 7.78 60.38
C GLU A 94 -11.14 7.90 61.89
N ALA A 95 -12.27 8.49 62.26
CA ALA A 95 -12.57 8.68 63.67
C ALA A 95 -12.93 7.35 64.35
N THR A 96 -12.26 7.06 65.47
CA THR A 96 -12.62 5.98 66.37
C THR A 96 -13.66 6.45 67.38
N SER A 97 -13.55 7.73 67.79
CA SER A 97 -14.55 8.40 68.67
C SER A 97 -14.53 9.90 68.45
N TYR A 98 -15.63 10.57 68.74
CA TYR A 98 -15.68 12.03 68.85
C TYR A 98 -16.68 12.44 69.96
N ARG A 99 -16.39 13.58 70.54
CA ARG A 99 -17.27 14.19 71.60
C ARG A 99 -17.43 15.68 71.33
N PRO A 100 -18.62 16.23 71.46
CA PRO A 100 -18.83 17.67 71.39
C PRO A 100 -18.18 18.35 72.59
N ILE A 101 -17.49 19.46 72.35
CA ILE A 101 -16.89 20.30 73.40
C ILE A 101 -17.51 21.70 73.44
N GLY A 102 -18.45 21.98 72.54
CA GLY A 102 -19.20 23.22 72.49
C GLY A 102 -19.71 23.56 71.11
N LYS A 103 -20.10 24.79 70.89
CA LYS A 103 -20.48 25.39 69.61
C LYS A 103 -19.61 26.63 69.36
N ALA A 104 -19.31 26.94 68.13
CA ALA A 104 -18.58 28.14 67.76
C ALA A 104 -19.16 28.76 66.49
N ARG A 105 -18.85 30.02 66.23
CA ARG A 105 -19.14 30.69 64.98
C ARG A 105 -18.18 30.18 63.89
N MET A 106 -18.69 30.17 62.63
CA MET A 106 -17.83 29.85 61.49
C MET A 106 -16.63 30.79 61.38
N PRO A 107 -15.47 30.29 60.98
CA PRO A 107 -14.32 31.12 60.79
C PRO A 107 -14.55 32.13 59.67
N VAL A 108 -13.69 33.16 59.59
CA VAL A 108 -13.70 34.08 58.46
C VAL A 108 -13.29 33.29 57.20
N ALA A 109 -14.23 33.21 56.24
CA ALA A 109 -13.96 32.48 55.01
C ALA A 109 -13.05 33.31 54.10
N PRO A 110 -11.95 32.77 53.60
CA PRO A 110 -11.20 33.38 52.50
C PRO A 110 -11.97 33.28 51.18
N TYR A 111 -11.64 34.14 50.24
CA TYR A 111 -12.19 34.07 48.85
C TYR A 111 -11.61 32.89 48.10
N GLY A 112 -12.45 31.93 47.78
CA GLY A 112 -12.09 30.80 46.91
C GLY A 112 -12.21 31.19 45.44
N SER A 113 -11.14 31.70 44.85
CA SER A 113 -11.10 31.95 43.42
C SER A 113 -11.13 30.62 42.64
N GLY A 114 -11.69 30.62 41.42
CA GLY A 114 -11.74 29.41 40.60
C GLY A 114 -10.40 28.72 40.44
N GLY A 115 -9.33 29.44 40.18
CA GLY A 115 -7.95 28.91 40.08
C GLY A 115 -7.41 28.34 41.39
N GLY A 116 -7.69 29.03 42.53
CA GLY A 116 -7.27 28.59 43.87
C GLY A 116 -8.03 27.34 44.33
N LEU A 117 -9.28 27.21 43.93
CA LEU A 117 -10.06 26.00 44.19
C LEU A 117 -9.53 24.81 43.39
N LEU A 118 -9.31 25.01 42.10
CA LEU A 118 -8.85 23.95 41.18
C LEU A 118 -7.44 23.45 41.48
N ASN A 119 -6.55 24.26 42.04
CA ASN A 119 -5.22 23.81 42.46
C ASN A 119 -5.19 23.11 43.80
N GLY A 120 -6.34 22.98 44.49
CA GLY A 120 -6.47 22.31 45.80
C GLY A 120 -5.99 23.12 46.99
N SER A 121 -5.68 24.43 46.86
CA SER A 121 -5.17 25.26 47.92
C SER A 121 -6.14 25.40 49.14
N PHE A 122 -7.42 25.21 48.91
CA PHE A 122 -8.47 25.35 49.94
C PHE A 122 -9.09 23.99 50.34
N ASN A 123 -8.41 22.88 50.10
CA ASN A 123 -8.97 21.57 50.39
C ASN A 123 -9.44 21.39 51.83
N GLY A 124 -10.68 21.13 52.02
CA GLY A 124 -11.36 20.94 53.33
C GLY A 124 -11.63 22.23 54.07
N GLU A 125 -11.26 23.39 53.57
CA GLU A 125 -11.45 24.69 54.24
C GLU A 125 -12.82 25.30 53.94
N TRP A 126 -13.30 26.08 54.91
CA TRP A 126 -14.44 26.94 54.80
C TRP A 126 -14.11 28.18 54.00
N VAL A 127 -14.73 28.34 52.83
CA VAL A 127 -14.46 29.41 51.87
C VAL A 127 -15.74 30.09 51.40
N TRP A 128 -15.63 31.26 50.80
CA TRP A 128 -16.73 31.82 50.01
C TRP A 128 -16.30 32.01 48.55
N THR A 129 -17.30 31.87 47.65
CA THR A 129 -17.11 32.14 46.22
C THR A 129 -18.31 32.89 45.68
N ASP A 130 -18.16 33.58 44.53
CA ASP A 130 -19.25 34.24 43.85
C ASP A 130 -19.30 33.89 42.38
N GLY A 131 -20.46 34.11 41.78
CA GLY A 131 -20.64 33.89 40.36
C GLY A 131 -22.09 33.98 39.93
N TRP A 132 -22.31 33.71 38.63
CA TRP A 132 -23.65 33.63 38.09
C TRP A 132 -24.15 32.20 38.08
N ILE A 133 -25.35 31.94 38.60
CA ILE A 133 -25.97 30.61 38.59
C ILE A 133 -26.35 30.26 37.14
N ARG A 134 -25.72 29.19 36.60
CA ARG A 134 -25.98 28.65 35.27
C ARG A 134 -27.05 27.57 35.28
N THR A 135 -26.90 26.63 36.20
CA THR A 135 -27.86 25.53 36.39
C THR A 135 -28.15 25.35 37.87
N ALA A 136 -29.37 24.89 38.19
CA ALA A 136 -29.77 24.51 39.51
C ALA A 136 -30.76 23.34 39.39
N GLU A 137 -30.41 22.19 39.97
CA GLU A 137 -31.22 20.98 39.86
C GLU A 137 -31.17 20.18 41.17
N PHE A 138 -32.30 19.65 41.63
CA PHE A 138 -32.32 18.75 42.75
C PHE A 138 -31.76 17.38 42.38
N ILE A 139 -30.74 16.92 43.12
CA ILE A 139 -30.24 15.54 43.04
C ILE A 139 -31.01 14.59 43.94
N ASP A 140 -31.60 15.12 45.01
CA ASP A 140 -32.54 14.46 45.89
C ASP A 140 -33.49 15.51 46.51
N LYS A 141 -34.39 15.11 47.42
CA LYS A 141 -35.41 16.00 48.00
C LYS A 141 -34.86 17.17 48.82
N GLU A 142 -33.64 17.04 49.32
CA GLU A 142 -33.02 17.99 50.26
C GLU A 142 -31.75 18.62 49.69
N THR A 143 -31.19 18.06 48.60
CA THR A 143 -29.90 18.50 48.08
C THR A 143 -30.08 19.09 46.69
N LEU A 144 -29.65 20.35 46.55
CA LEU A 144 -29.60 21.08 45.28
C LEU A 144 -28.19 21.15 44.76
N MET A 145 -27.99 20.74 43.51
CA MET A 145 -26.76 20.95 42.76
C MET A 145 -26.90 22.28 41.99
N VAL A 146 -25.94 23.17 42.19
CA VAL A 146 -25.87 24.47 41.52
C VAL A 146 -24.54 24.62 40.84
N VAL A 147 -24.52 25.09 39.59
CA VAL A 147 -23.29 25.43 38.89
C VAL A 147 -23.17 26.94 38.79
N LEU A 148 -22.08 27.48 39.34
CA LEU A 148 -21.73 28.89 39.24
C LEU A 148 -20.73 29.13 38.13
N ASP A 149 -20.90 30.19 37.39
CA ASP A 149 -19.88 30.78 36.50
C ASP A 149 -19.20 31.91 37.29
N SER A 150 -17.98 31.64 37.77
CA SER A 150 -17.15 32.59 38.51
C SER A 150 -16.09 33.25 37.61
N GLY A 151 -16.48 33.63 36.40
CA GLY A 151 -15.58 34.25 35.43
C GLY A 151 -14.85 33.25 34.52
N ALA A 152 -13.63 32.86 34.86
CA ALA A 152 -12.87 31.91 34.04
C ALA A 152 -13.16 30.42 34.36
N SER A 153 -13.92 30.13 35.42
CA SER A 153 -14.12 28.78 35.91
C SER A 153 -15.58 28.54 36.29
N ARG A 154 -16.05 27.31 36.05
CA ARG A 154 -17.29 26.80 36.58
C ARG A 154 -17.04 26.12 37.90
N ILE A 155 -17.87 26.42 38.93
CA ILE A 155 -17.76 25.88 40.28
C ILE A 155 -19.05 25.18 40.61
N SER A 156 -18.97 23.91 40.97
CA SER A 156 -20.13 23.12 41.42
C SER A 156 -20.39 23.35 42.91
N LEU A 157 -21.62 23.69 43.28
CA LEU A 157 -22.06 23.79 44.64
C LEU A 157 -23.03 22.64 44.95
N ARG A 158 -22.86 21.96 46.08
CA ARG A 158 -23.79 21.02 46.63
C ARG A 158 -24.45 21.64 47.87
N VAL A 159 -25.67 22.13 47.70
CA VAL A 159 -26.43 22.84 48.77
C VAL A 159 -27.31 21.83 49.48
N SER A 160 -27.04 21.62 50.76
CA SER A 160 -27.83 20.74 51.62
C SER A 160 -29.01 21.50 52.23
N HIS A 161 -30.05 20.78 52.64
CA HIS A 161 -31.28 21.36 53.23
C HIS A 161 -31.92 22.46 52.36
N ALA A 162 -31.93 22.21 51.05
CA ALA A 162 -32.34 23.17 50.02
C ALA A 162 -33.81 23.03 49.57
N SER A 163 -34.63 22.19 50.23
CA SER A 163 -36.00 21.86 49.82
C SER A 163 -36.92 23.06 49.63
N LYS A 164 -36.61 24.20 50.25
CA LYS A 164 -37.38 25.45 50.12
C LYS A 164 -36.93 26.32 48.92
N LEU A 165 -35.85 26.03 48.30
CA LEU A 165 -35.34 26.78 47.15
C LEU A 165 -36.10 26.41 45.89
N ASP A 166 -36.36 27.38 45.03
CA ASP A 166 -36.93 27.19 43.70
C ASP A 166 -35.79 27.26 42.69
N PRO A 167 -35.33 26.16 42.07
CA PRO A 167 -34.20 26.14 41.15
C PRO A 167 -34.36 27.10 39.98
N GLN A 168 -35.60 27.25 39.45
CA GLN A 168 -35.86 28.08 38.29
C GLN A 168 -35.68 29.58 38.58
N LYS A 169 -35.93 30.00 39.84
CA LYS A 169 -35.70 31.39 40.26
C LYS A 169 -34.25 31.71 40.60
N LEU A 170 -33.46 30.69 40.84
CA LEU A 170 -32.03 30.86 41.11
C LEU A 170 -31.22 31.06 39.84
N ILE A 171 -31.60 30.40 38.73
CA ILE A 171 -30.88 30.52 37.47
C ILE A 171 -30.82 31.96 37.00
N ALA A 172 -29.67 32.39 36.48
CA ALA A 172 -29.36 33.77 36.05
C ALA A 172 -29.26 34.80 37.19
N SER A 173 -29.30 34.37 38.47
CA SER A 173 -28.98 35.23 39.59
C SER A 173 -27.50 35.30 39.89
N LYS A 174 -27.02 36.41 40.39
CA LYS A 174 -25.69 36.49 40.99
C LYS A 174 -25.77 35.89 42.39
N ALA A 175 -24.85 34.98 42.68
CA ALA A 175 -24.82 34.30 43.98
C ALA A 175 -23.49 34.48 44.69
N ILE A 176 -23.53 34.47 46.01
CA ILE A 176 -22.39 34.31 46.90
C ILE A 176 -22.69 33.06 47.74
N ALA A 177 -21.78 32.10 47.71
CA ALA A 177 -21.93 30.85 48.44
C ALA A 177 -20.80 30.68 49.46
N TYR A 178 -21.17 30.30 50.68
CA TYR A 178 -20.24 29.90 51.73
C TYR A 178 -20.31 28.38 51.90
N GLY A 179 -19.15 27.72 51.94
CA GLY A 179 -19.12 26.28 52.06
C GLY A 179 -17.72 25.72 52.16
N VAL A 180 -17.59 24.42 52.20
CA VAL A 180 -16.33 23.71 52.29
C VAL A 180 -15.84 23.30 50.89
N ALA A 181 -14.63 23.64 50.54
CA ALA A 181 -14.01 23.19 49.32
C ALA A 181 -13.67 21.69 49.40
N SER A 182 -14.32 20.88 48.59
CA SER A 182 -14.18 19.42 48.59
C SER A 182 -13.78 18.92 47.22
N PRO A 183 -12.71 18.13 47.11
CA PRO A 183 -12.28 17.56 45.83
C PRO A 183 -13.27 16.48 45.37
N VAL A 184 -13.66 16.54 44.10
CA VAL A 184 -14.42 15.50 43.40
C VAL A 184 -13.45 14.68 42.53
N ARG A 185 -13.58 13.36 42.58
CA ARG A 185 -12.72 12.43 41.85
C ARG A 185 -13.46 11.76 40.73
N SER A 186 -12.75 11.49 39.64
CA SER A 186 -13.20 10.52 38.66
C SER A 186 -13.17 9.11 39.28
N ARG A 187 -14.22 8.32 39.05
CA ARG A 187 -14.24 6.90 39.44
C ARG A 187 -13.23 6.07 38.61
N GLU A 188 -12.76 6.59 37.47
CA GLU A 188 -11.90 5.89 36.50
C GLU A 188 -10.42 6.33 36.52
N ALA A 189 -10.14 7.50 37.09
CA ALA A 189 -8.77 8.03 37.11
C ALA A 189 -8.11 7.82 38.49
N THR A 190 -6.92 7.23 38.50
CA THR A 190 -6.10 6.99 39.66
C THR A 190 -5.66 8.30 40.30
N GLY A 191 -6.48 8.84 41.24
CA GLY A 191 -6.07 9.90 42.16
C GLY A 191 -5.96 11.32 41.60
N GLN A 192 -6.34 11.58 40.34
CA GLN A 192 -6.35 12.95 39.80
C GLN A 192 -7.56 13.74 40.22
N LEU A 193 -7.33 15.00 40.62
CA LEU A 193 -8.37 15.98 40.87
C LEU A 193 -9.08 16.31 39.56
N VAL A 194 -10.37 16.04 39.47
CA VAL A 194 -11.14 16.32 38.25
C VAL A 194 -11.95 17.59 38.40
N GLU A 195 -12.46 17.85 39.60
CA GLU A 195 -13.32 18.98 39.92
C GLU A 195 -13.23 19.32 41.40
N VAL A 196 -13.51 20.57 41.76
CA VAL A 196 -13.73 20.97 43.15
C VAL A 196 -15.18 21.40 43.30
N GLN A 197 -15.81 20.82 44.28
CA GLN A 197 -17.17 21.14 44.64
C GLN A 197 -17.19 21.93 45.99
N ILE A 198 -18.00 22.97 46.11
CA ILE A 198 -18.23 23.64 47.38
C ILE A 198 -19.43 22.96 48.05
N LEU A 199 -19.23 22.41 49.22
CA LEU A 199 -20.26 21.81 50.05
C LEU A 199 -20.91 22.88 50.93
N VAL A 200 -22.09 23.36 50.53
CA VAL A 200 -22.87 24.39 51.23
C VAL A 200 -23.76 23.70 52.23
N PRO A 201 -23.60 23.95 53.56
CA PRO A 201 -24.28 23.15 54.59
C PRO A 201 -25.77 23.36 54.64
N ARG A 202 -26.27 24.51 54.22
CA ARG A 202 -27.70 24.85 54.24
C ARG A 202 -28.02 25.99 53.27
N ALA A 203 -29.30 26.11 52.92
CA ALA A 203 -29.77 27.07 51.92
C ALA A 203 -29.47 28.54 52.26
N GLU A 204 -29.41 28.89 53.55
CA GLU A 204 -29.10 30.24 54.02
C GLU A 204 -27.68 30.71 53.74
N GLU A 205 -26.76 29.77 53.49
CA GLU A 205 -25.37 30.10 53.12
C GLU A 205 -25.21 30.35 51.60
N LEU A 206 -26.30 30.21 50.83
CA LEU A 206 -26.38 30.61 49.43
C LEU A 206 -27.17 31.92 49.31
N HIS A 207 -26.48 33.04 49.17
CA HIS A 207 -27.07 34.35 49.03
C HIS A 207 -27.22 34.68 47.55
N THR A 208 -28.45 35.05 47.12
CA THR A 208 -28.74 35.38 45.71
C THR A 208 -29.45 36.72 45.58
N ASP A 209 -29.23 37.42 44.44
CA ASP A 209 -29.89 38.68 44.16
C ASP A 209 -31.24 38.54 43.42
N GLN A 210 -31.63 37.32 43.02
CA GLN A 210 -32.91 36.97 42.37
C GLN A 210 -33.38 38.01 41.34
N ARG A 211 -32.54 38.39 40.38
CA ARG A 211 -32.79 39.47 39.44
C ARG A 211 -33.82 39.15 38.34
N GLU A 212 -33.95 37.92 37.92
CA GLU A 212 -34.77 37.57 36.77
C GLU A 212 -36.25 37.51 37.13
N LYS A 213 -36.97 38.61 36.94
CA LYS A 213 -38.40 38.74 37.23
C LYS A 213 -39.28 38.31 36.05
N ILE A 214 -38.74 38.29 34.82
CA ILE A 214 -39.46 37.97 33.59
C ILE A 214 -39.01 36.61 33.11
N SER A 215 -39.97 35.75 32.72
CA SER A 215 -39.63 34.46 32.12
C SER A 215 -38.70 34.70 30.92
N PRO A 216 -37.55 33.97 30.79
CA PRO A 216 -36.67 34.15 29.66
C PRO A 216 -37.33 33.85 28.30
N TRP A 217 -38.42 33.07 28.32
CA TRP A 217 -39.24 32.76 27.16
C TRP A 217 -40.12 33.92 26.70
N GLU A 218 -40.38 34.89 27.57
CA GLU A 218 -41.14 36.10 27.27
C GLU A 218 -40.23 37.23 26.72
N LYS A 219 -38.93 37.06 26.81
CA LYS A 219 -37.97 38.01 26.20
C LYS A 219 -38.05 37.96 24.67
N PRO A 220 -37.88 39.12 24.02
CA PRO A 220 -37.84 39.16 22.55
C PRO A 220 -36.69 38.30 22.02
N TYR A 221 -36.88 37.71 20.82
CA TYR A 221 -35.85 36.97 20.15
C TYR A 221 -34.64 37.82 19.79
N THR A 222 -33.45 37.30 20.07
CA THR A 222 -32.20 37.92 19.67
C THR A 222 -31.72 37.24 18.43
N PRO A 223 -31.51 37.93 17.29
CA PRO A 223 -30.88 37.37 16.08
C PRO A 223 -29.53 36.74 16.44
N LEU A 224 -29.18 35.58 15.85
CA LEU A 224 -27.96 34.84 16.22
C LEU A 224 -26.69 35.67 16.02
N ARG A 225 -26.63 36.50 14.97
CA ARG A 225 -25.52 37.42 14.72
C ARG A 225 -25.36 38.47 15.84
N SER A 226 -26.39 38.78 16.60
CA SER A 226 -26.41 39.82 17.63
C SER A 226 -26.19 39.29 19.04
N VAL A 227 -26.21 37.98 19.25
CA VAL A 227 -26.11 37.33 20.58
C VAL A 227 -24.85 37.79 21.34
N PHE A 228 -23.72 37.89 20.63
CA PHE A 228 -22.45 38.27 21.24
C PHE A 228 -22.06 39.76 21.00
N ARG A 229 -22.95 40.54 20.38
CA ARG A 229 -22.70 41.98 20.25
C ARG A 229 -22.92 42.67 21.59
N TYR A 230 -22.07 43.65 21.87
CA TYR A 230 -22.26 44.51 23.08
C TYR A 230 -23.62 45.17 23.09
N GLN A 231 -24.33 45.02 24.21
CA GLN A 231 -25.62 45.70 24.49
C GLN A 231 -25.52 46.36 25.86
N PRO A 232 -25.75 47.68 25.96
CA PRO A 232 -25.72 48.37 27.24
C PRO A 232 -26.72 47.75 28.27
N GLY A 233 -26.21 47.53 29.50
CA GLY A 233 -27.04 46.97 30.59
C GLY A 233 -27.12 45.44 30.61
N GLN A 234 -26.63 44.72 29.61
CA GLN A 234 -26.54 43.27 29.65
C GLN A 234 -25.33 42.80 30.45
N THR A 235 -25.56 41.78 31.28
CA THR A 235 -24.54 41.13 32.06
C THR A 235 -24.21 39.72 31.49
N ARG A 236 -23.10 39.15 31.90
CA ARG A 236 -22.73 37.76 31.53
C ARG A 236 -23.75 36.72 32.05
N GLY A 237 -24.45 37.03 33.13
CA GLY A 237 -25.44 36.16 33.73
C GLY A 237 -26.83 36.23 33.09
N ASP A 238 -27.07 37.14 32.13
CA ASP A 238 -28.40 37.28 31.53
C ASP A 238 -28.66 36.17 30.51
N ARG A 239 -29.81 35.51 30.66
CA ARG A 239 -30.29 34.55 29.65
C ARG A 239 -30.80 35.30 28.43
N VAL A 240 -30.46 34.75 27.27
CA VAL A 240 -30.88 35.25 25.96
C VAL A 240 -31.85 34.26 25.32
N HIS A 241 -32.85 34.79 24.58
CA HIS A 241 -33.81 33.97 23.84
C HIS A 241 -33.49 34.03 22.37
N ILE A 242 -33.24 32.86 21.76
CA ILE A 242 -32.86 32.71 20.36
C ILE A 242 -33.78 31.71 19.67
N ARG A 243 -33.78 31.76 18.34
CA ARG A 243 -34.53 30.83 17.51
C ARG A 243 -33.65 30.43 16.30
N GLY A 244 -33.78 29.20 15.87
CA GLY A 244 -33.05 28.72 14.71
C GLY A 244 -33.46 27.32 14.30
N GLU A 245 -32.86 26.88 13.17
CA GLU A 245 -32.95 25.51 12.66
C GLU A 245 -31.63 24.79 12.90
N VAL A 246 -31.72 23.54 13.32
CA VAL A 246 -30.55 22.68 13.60
C VAL A 246 -29.95 22.21 12.29
N LEU A 247 -28.71 22.59 12.02
CA LEU A 247 -27.94 22.13 10.87
C LEU A 247 -27.27 20.77 11.11
N MET A 248 -26.76 20.59 12.32
CA MET A 248 -26.00 19.39 12.70
C MET A 248 -25.97 19.26 14.23
N THR A 249 -25.79 18.02 14.69
CA THR A 249 -25.51 17.69 16.10
C THR A 249 -24.29 16.79 16.21
N SER A 250 -23.42 17.04 17.18
CA SER A 250 -22.27 16.18 17.49
C SER A 250 -22.01 16.23 19.00
N GLY A 251 -22.16 15.08 19.68
CA GLY A 251 -22.06 15.00 21.13
C GLY A 251 -23.10 15.89 21.85
N ASP A 252 -22.62 16.80 22.70
CA ASP A 252 -23.43 17.78 23.47
C ASP A 252 -23.60 19.12 22.75
N ILE A 253 -23.08 19.25 21.51
CA ILE A 253 -23.15 20.47 20.71
C ILE A 253 -24.13 20.28 19.56
N ALA A 254 -24.95 21.32 19.32
CA ALA A 254 -25.74 21.45 18.11
C ALA A 254 -25.41 22.80 17.43
N TRP A 255 -25.47 22.87 16.14
CA TRP A 255 -25.27 24.08 15.35
C TRP A 255 -26.61 24.55 14.82
N LEU A 256 -26.99 25.78 15.22
CA LEU A 256 -28.19 26.45 14.79
C LEU A 256 -27.89 27.49 13.72
N HIS A 257 -28.91 27.76 12.89
CA HIS A 257 -28.87 28.85 11.90
C HIS A 257 -30.23 29.53 11.81
N ASP A 258 -30.27 30.87 11.77
CA ASP A 258 -31.52 31.64 11.69
C ASP A 258 -31.82 32.16 10.27
N GLY A 259 -31.05 31.77 9.28
CA GLY A 259 -31.09 32.23 7.89
C GLY A 259 -30.03 33.30 7.57
N ASP A 260 -29.53 34.04 8.57
CA ASP A 260 -28.48 35.04 8.43
C ASP A 260 -27.14 34.62 9.05
N ALA A 261 -27.16 34.01 10.22
CA ALA A 261 -25.96 33.62 10.96
C ALA A 261 -26.13 32.25 11.63
N GLY A 262 -25.00 31.60 11.90
CA GLY A 262 -24.92 30.38 12.68
C GLY A 262 -24.49 30.63 14.13
N LEU A 263 -24.79 29.65 15.00
CA LEU A 263 -24.36 29.65 16.39
C LEU A 263 -24.25 28.21 16.92
N ALA A 264 -23.13 27.89 17.59
CA ALA A 264 -23.00 26.66 18.34
C ALA A 264 -23.77 26.76 19.67
N ILE A 265 -24.59 25.78 19.96
CA ILE A 265 -25.33 25.66 21.24
C ILE A 265 -24.86 24.41 21.98
N ARG A 266 -24.77 24.50 23.31
CA ARG A 266 -24.34 23.44 24.20
C ARG A 266 -25.28 23.29 25.40
N GLY A 267 -25.61 22.05 25.77
CA GLY A 267 -26.47 21.75 26.90
C GLY A 267 -27.38 20.58 26.63
N ASN A 268 -28.67 20.67 26.99
CA ASN A 268 -29.61 19.61 26.71
C ASN A 268 -30.03 19.60 25.23
N THR A 269 -29.14 19.09 24.40
CA THR A 269 -29.31 18.92 22.94
C THR A 269 -29.75 17.49 22.59
N THR A 270 -29.97 16.64 23.59
CA THR A 270 -30.35 15.23 23.39
C THR A 270 -31.69 15.12 22.66
N GLY A 271 -31.69 14.36 21.57
CA GLY A 271 -32.89 14.13 20.74
C GLY A 271 -33.09 15.14 19.61
N LEU A 272 -32.32 16.23 19.55
CA LEU A 272 -32.34 17.14 18.41
C LEU A 272 -31.82 16.46 17.15
N LYS A 273 -32.48 16.75 16.05
CA LYS A 273 -32.13 16.25 14.73
C LYS A 273 -31.93 17.41 13.75
N ARG A 274 -31.16 17.19 12.72
CA ARG A 274 -31.03 18.12 11.59
C ARG A 274 -32.41 18.46 11.00
N GLY A 275 -32.66 19.74 10.79
CA GLY A 275 -33.93 20.26 10.31
C GLY A 275 -34.95 20.60 11.42
N ASP A 276 -34.67 20.25 12.69
CA ASP A 276 -35.52 20.65 13.78
C ASP A 276 -35.46 22.16 13.98
N ARG A 277 -36.62 22.78 14.08
CA ARG A 277 -36.74 24.18 14.48
C ARG A 277 -36.95 24.29 15.96
N ILE A 278 -36.16 25.12 16.59
CA ILE A 278 -36.20 25.30 18.05
C ILE A 278 -36.17 26.75 18.46
N ASP A 279 -36.92 27.01 19.55
CA ASP A 279 -36.69 28.11 20.44
C ASP A 279 -35.71 27.67 21.52
N ALA A 280 -34.72 28.47 21.81
CA ALA A 280 -33.72 28.15 22.82
C ALA A 280 -33.45 29.34 23.74
N VAL A 281 -33.32 29.03 25.02
CA VAL A 281 -32.92 30.00 26.04
C VAL A 281 -31.66 29.49 26.73
N GLY A 282 -30.65 30.32 26.81
CA GLY A 282 -29.37 29.97 27.39
C GLY A 282 -28.50 31.17 27.67
N PHE A 283 -27.23 30.94 27.82
CA PHE A 283 -26.25 31.95 28.17
C PHE A 283 -25.19 32.12 27.09
N ARG A 284 -24.66 33.32 26.99
CA ARG A 284 -23.46 33.64 26.21
C ARG A 284 -22.24 33.10 26.95
N ASP A 285 -21.43 32.35 26.27
CA ASP A 285 -20.19 31.78 26.80
C ASP A 285 -19.10 31.76 25.75
N LEU A 286 -17.89 31.51 26.15
CA LEU A 286 -16.73 31.32 25.25
C LEU A 286 -16.14 29.94 25.54
N GLN A 287 -15.95 29.19 24.50
CA GLN A 287 -15.19 27.96 24.58
C GLN A 287 -14.01 28.06 23.61
N ASP A 288 -12.80 27.84 24.10
CA ASP A 288 -11.59 27.98 23.31
C ASP A 288 -11.54 29.34 22.58
N PHE A 289 -11.94 30.41 23.27
CA PHE A 289 -12.07 31.79 22.76
C PHE A 289 -13.17 32.00 21.70
N LEU A 290 -13.96 30.98 21.37
CA LEU A 290 -15.03 31.06 20.36
C LEU A 290 -16.40 31.19 21.01
N PRO A 291 -17.34 31.92 20.37
CA PRO A 291 -18.68 32.08 20.83
C PRO A 291 -19.44 30.75 20.90
N VAL A 292 -19.97 30.41 22.07
CA VAL A 292 -20.87 29.28 22.28
C VAL A 292 -22.07 29.71 23.12
N PHE A 293 -23.23 29.20 22.81
CA PHE A 293 -24.43 29.44 23.60
C PHE A 293 -24.67 28.26 24.51
N SER A 294 -24.44 28.41 25.81
CA SER A 294 -24.34 27.33 26.76
C SER A 294 -25.53 27.20 27.69
N ASP A 295 -25.63 26.05 28.34
CA ASP A 295 -26.67 25.72 29.34
C ASP A 295 -28.08 25.93 28.77
N VAL A 296 -28.26 25.48 27.51
CA VAL A 296 -29.49 25.74 26.77
C VAL A 296 -30.65 24.87 27.24
N ILE A 297 -31.84 25.48 27.31
CA ILE A 297 -33.11 24.80 27.37
C ILE A 297 -33.82 25.04 26.05
N VAL A 298 -34.28 23.97 25.40
CA VAL A 298 -34.89 24.02 24.07
C VAL A 298 -36.38 23.70 24.12
N LYS A 299 -37.14 24.30 23.20
CA LYS A 299 -38.53 23.97 22.89
C LYS A 299 -38.69 23.89 21.37
N PRO A 300 -39.58 23.03 20.87
CA PRO A 300 -39.92 23.03 19.44
C PRO A 300 -40.50 24.40 19.02
N ASP A 301 -40.05 24.92 17.90
CA ASP A 301 -40.64 26.10 17.25
C ASP A 301 -41.54 25.64 16.08
N THR A 302 -42.80 26.11 16.10
CA THR A 302 -43.81 25.78 15.08
C THR A 302 -43.93 26.85 13.97
N GLY A 303 -43.02 27.82 13.92
CA GLY A 303 -43.03 28.87 12.93
C GLY A 303 -42.74 28.37 11.48
N PRO A 304 -42.76 29.26 10.48
CA PRO A 304 -42.48 28.88 9.09
C PRO A 304 -41.02 28.42 8.92
N ALA A 305 -40.77 27.49 7.98
CA ALA A 305 -39.42 27.00 7.69
C ALA A 305 -38.45 28.15 7.38
N ILE A 306 -37.24 28.03 7.89
CA ILE A 306 -36.17 28.99 7.63
C ILE A 306 -35.52 28.63 6.27
N LYS A 307 -35.40 29.61 5.39
CA LYS A 307 -34.67 29.38 4.13
C LYS A 307 -33.18 29.38 4.42
N LEU A 308 -32.61 28.20 4.49
CA LEU A 308 -31.16 28.02 4.66
C LEU A 308 -30.48 28.03 3.29
N SER A 309 -29.54 28.92 3.09
CA SER A 309 -28.69 28.97 1.91
C SER A 309 -27.25 29.15 2.38
N PRO A 310 -26.30 28.31 1.92
CA PRO A 310 -24.92 28.50 2.30
C PRO A 310 -24.36 29.79 1.72
N LYS A 311 -23.50 30.46 2.46
CA LYS A 311 -22.75 31.62 1.99
C LYS A 311 -21.55 31.12 1.20
N HIS A 312 -21.43 31.47 -0.07
CA HIS A 312 -20.25 31.17 -0.87
C HIS A 312 -19.14 32.15 -0.50
N LEU A 313 -18.12 31.66 0.18
CA LEU A 313 -17.00 32.46 0.69
C LEU A 313 -15.68 31.87 0.24
N ALA A 314 -14.71 32.78 0.02
CA ALA A 314 -13.36 32.34 -0.22
C ALA A 314 -12.71 31.83 1.10
N PRO A 315 -11.80 30.82 1.05
CA PRO A 315 -11.10 30.36 2.24
C PRO A 315 -10.40 31.47 3.02
N SER A 316 -9.98 32.54 2.34
CA SER A 316 -9.34 33.70 2.96
C SER A 316 -10.27 34.52 3.85
N GLU A 317 -11.57 34.46 3.62
CA GLU A 317 -12.58 35.17 4.41
C GLU A 317 -13.00 34.40 5.65
N LEU A 318 -12.73 33.07 5.69
CA LEU A 318 -13.06 32.20 6.80
C LEU A 318 -12.02 32.19 7.93
N ILE A 319 -10.79 32.60 7.61
CA ILE A 319 -9.67 32.60 8.58
C ILE A 319 -9.79 33.75 9.57
N ASP A 320 -10.50 34.83 9.23
CA ASP A 320 -10.61 36.02 10.10
C ASP A 320 -11.49 35.83 11.34
N GLY A 321 -12.13 34.66 11.48
CA GLY A 321 -12.95 34.31 12.65
C GLY A 321 -14.40 34.84 12.62
N LEU A 322 -14.76 35.68 11.67
CA LEU A 322 -16.09 36.33 11.61
C LEU A 322 -17.21 35.36 11.23
N HIS A 323 -16.88 34.22 10.67
CA HIS A 323 -17.81 33.23 10.13
C HIS A 323 -17.90 31.95 10.96
N HIS A 324 -17.50 32.00 12.25
CA HIS A 324 -17.64 30.85 13.14
C HIS A 324 -19.11 30.42 13.26
N ALA A 325 -19.36 29.12 13.11
CA ALA A 325 -20.67 28.47 13.08
C ALA A 325 -21.57 28.84 11.88
N ASP A 326 -21.17 29.69 10.97
CA ASP A 326 -21.95 30.04 9.77
C ASP A 326 -22.04 28.82 8.81
N HIS A 327 -23.17 28.74 8.09
CA HIS A 327 -23.39 27.78 7.01
C HIS A 327 -22.75 28.31 5.73
N VAL A 328 -21.67 27.68 5.29
CA VAL A 328 -20.84 28.15 4.20
C VAL A 328 -20.64 27.10 3.11
N ALA A 329 -20.36 27.56 1.89
CA ALA A 329 -19.85 26.76 0.80
C ALA A 329 -18.47 27.29 0.41
N VAL A 330 -17.47 26.43 0.42
CA VAL A 330 -16.06 26.78 0.18
C VAL A 330 -15.42 25.77 -0.76
N SER A 331 -14.56 26.25 -1.67
CA SER A 331 -13.87 25.38 -2.63
C SER A 331 -12.40 25.23 -2.30
N GLY A 332 -11.87 24.04 -2.55
CA GLY A 332 -10.46 23.73 -2.40
C GLY A 332 -10.06 22.49 -3.19
N HIS A 333 -8.77 22.38 -3.53
CA HIS A 333 -8.22 21.17 -4.15
C HIS A 333 -7.98 20.09 -3.10
N LEU A 334 -8.49 18.89 -3.34
CA LEU A 334 -8.30 17.77 -2.43
C LEU A 334 -6.85 17.31 -2.45
N LEU A 335 -6.17 17.43 -1.30
CA LEU A 335 -4.81 16.95 -1.10
C LEU A 335 -4.78 15.49 -0.64
N ASP A 336 -5.61 15.21 0.38
CA ASP A 336 -5.63 13.90 1.03
C ASP A 336 -6.98 13.62 1.66
N ARG A 337 -7.26 12.34 1.84
CA ARG A 337 -8.45 11.89 2.54
C ARG A 337 -8.09 10.82 3.58
N ILE A 338 -8.52 11.03 4.81
CA ILE A 338 -8.27 10.16 5.93
C ILE A 338 -9.59 9.55 6.39
N GLU A 339 -9.70 8.24 6.27
CA GLU A 339 -10.85 7.48 6.74
C GLU A 339 -10.47 6.84 8.09
N THR A 340 -11.17 7.23 9.15
CA THR A 340 -10.96 6.67 10.48
C THR A 340 -12.18 5.86 10.88
N PRO A 341 -12.04 4.58 11.24
CA PRO A 341 -13.13 3.84 11.82
C PRO A 341 -13.51 4.46 13.17
N PHE A 342 -14.76 4.87 13.31
CA PHE A 342 -15.27 5.41 14.57
C PHE A 342 -15.72 4.26 15.48
N ASP A 343 -15.46 4.36 16.78
CA ASP A 343 -15.76 3.33 17.81
C ASP A 343 -17.24 2.86 17.87
N SER A 344 -18.13 3.59 17.21
CA SER A 344 -19.59 3.32 17.17
C SER A 344 -20.10 2.76 15.84
N GLY A 345 -19.21 2.29 14.93
CA GLY A 345 -19.59 1.82 13.59
C GLY A 345 -20.00 2.94 12.61
N LYS A 346 -19.81 4.20 12.98
CA LYS A 346 -19.95 5.34 12.07
C LYS A 346 -18.65 5.56 11.32
N GLN A 347 -18.74 5.92 10.04
CA GLN A 347 -17.59 6.32 9.24
C GLN A 347 -17.28 7.79 9.55
N HIS A 348 -16.02 8.07 9.86
CA HIS A 348 -15.50 9.43 9.98
C HIS A 348 -14.51 9.69 8.84
N LEU A 349 -14.81 10.69 8.04
CA LEU A 349 -14.00 11.08 6.90
C LEU A 349 -13.48 12.50 7.08
N VAL A 350 -12.17 12.66 6.97
CA VAL A 350 -11.52 13.97 6.95
C VAL A 350 -10.90 14.20 5.59
N LEU A 351 -11.31 15.27 4.93
CA LEU A 351 -10.74 15.74 3.67
C LEU A 351 -9.80 16.91 3.95
N ALA A 352 -8.55 16.81 3.54
CA ALA A 352 -7.60 17.91 3.55
C ALA A 352 -7.66 18.67 2.21
N LEU A 353 -8.02 19.93 2.26
CA LEU A 353 -8.29 20.77 1.08
C LEU A 353 -7.31 21.92 1.01
N GLN A 354 -6.64 22.09 -0.13
CA GLN A 354 -5.71 23.19 -0.35
C GLN A 354 -6.42 24.41 -0.90
N SER A 355 -6.10 25.54 -0.30
CA SER A 355 -6.47 26.87 -0.78
C SER A 355 -5.23 27.73 -1.02
N PRO A 356 -5.35 28.89 -1.67
CA PRO A 356 -4.20 29.80 -1.88
C PRO A 356 -3.51 30.29 -0.61
N ARG A 357 -4.18 30.24 0.55
CA ARG A 357 -3.64 30.69 1.85
C ARG A 357 -3.27 29.58 2.82
N GLY A 358 -3.47 28.33 2.45
CA GLY A 358 -3.13 27.19 3.32
C GLY A 358 -4.08 26.02 3.14
N VAL A 359 -3.97 25.08 4.04
CA VAL A 359 -4.77 23.84 4.06
C VAL A 359 -5.86 23.98 5.14
N PHE A 360 -7.10 23.67 4.78
CA PHE A 360 -8.21 23.52 5.71
C PHE A 360 -8.78 22.10 5.62
N THR A 361 -9.55 21.70 6.62
CA THR A 361 -10.14 20.37 6.66
C THR A 361 -11.66 20.41 6.54
N ALA A 362 -12.23 19.39 5.93
CA ALA A 362 -13.66 19.12 5.94
C ALA A 362 -13.92 17.76 6.59
N GLU A 363 -14.75 17.74 7.62
CA GLU A 363 -15.05 16.55 8.43
C GLU A 363 -16.49 16.10 8.17
N LEU A 364 -16.66 14.83 7.80
CA LEU A 364 -17.96 14.21 7.54
C LEU A 364 -18.17 13.04 8.50
N ASP A 365 -19.17 13.15 9.37
CA ASP A 365 -19.59 12.12 10.33
C ASP A 365 -20.90 11.42 9.89
N ALA A 366 -21.14 11.34 8.61
CA ALA A 366 -22.34 10.76 8.03
C ALA A 366 -21.98 9.62 7.04
N PRO A 367 -22.91 8.65 6.83
CA PRO A 367 -22.66 7.59 5.88
C PRO A 367 -22.52 8.13 4.46
N TYR A 368 -21.58 7.55 3.72
CA TYR A 368 -21.37 7.82 2.29
C TYR A 368 -21.19 6.53 1.51
N THR A 369 -21.44 6.57 0.20
CA THR A 369 -21.28 5.40 -0.66
C THR A 369 -19.87 5.35 -1.24
N LYS A 370 -19.44 4.14 -1.59
CA LYS A 370 -18.14 3.95 -2.26
C LYS A 370 -18.02 4.77 -3.55
N SER A 371 -19.11 4.86 -4.33
CA SER A 371 -19.13 5.65 -5.56
C SER A 371 -18.94 7.16 -5.33
N MET A 372 -19.43 7.68 -4.19
CA MET A 372 -19.17 9.08 -3.80
C MET A 372 -17.70 9.26 -3.42
N ALA A 373 -17.16 8.33 -2.63
CA ALA A 373 -15.76 8.37 -2.23
C ALA A 373 -14.80 8.23 -3.43
N ASP A 374 -15.15 7.39 -4.41
CA ASP A 374 -14.38 7.22 -5.63
C ASP A 374 -14.37 8.48 -6.51
N ALA A 375 -15.42 9.32 -6.43
CA ALA A 375 -15.49 10.59 -7.13
C ALA A 375 -14.61 11.70 -6.48
N TRP A 376 -14.25 11.54 -5.21
CA TRP A 376 -13.38 12.47 -4.49
C TRP A 376 -11.91 12.05 -4.66
N GLU A 377 -11.39 12.26 -5.87
CA GLU A 377 -9.99 11.96 -6.18
C GLU A 377 -9.06 13.10 -5.74
N THR A 378 -7.84 12.77 -5.36
CA THR A 378 -6.78 13.75 -5.08
C THR A 378 -6.58 14.66 -6.30
N ASP A 379 -6.30 15.94 -6.06
CA ASP A 379 -6.19 17.03 -7.05
C ASP A 379 -7.53 17.46 -7.70
N SER A 380 -8.68 16.87 -7.33
CA SER A 380 -9.98 17.40 -7.74
C SER A 380 -10.31 18.71 -7.00
N LEU A 381 -10.99 19.62 -7.66
CA LEU A 381 -11.56 20.80 -7.03
C LEU A 381 -12.92 20.43 -6.45
N LEU A 382 -13.01 20.41 -5.13
CA LEU A 382 -14.24 20.15 -4.40
C LEU A 382 -14.85 21.46 -3.89
N GLU A 383 -16.16 21.57 -3.95
CA GLU A 383 -16.94 22.53 -3.19
C GLU A 383 -17.56 21.79 -1.99
N VAL A 384 -17.24 22.27 -0.81
CA VAL A 384 -17.70 21.70 0.45
C VAL A 384 -18.68 22.66 1.11
N THR A 385 -19.90 22.18 1.36
CA THR A 385 -20.96 22.90 2.04
C THR A 385 -21.13 22.36 3.46
N GLY A 386 -21.00 23.22 4.44
CA GLY A 386 -21.10 22.81 5.84
C GLY A 386 -21.01 23.99 6.81
N ILE A 387 -20.68 23.68 8.04
CA ILE A 387 -20.56 24.62 9.13
C ILE A 387 -19.09 24.98 9.32
N CYS A 388 -18.79 26.26 9.24
CA CYS A 388 -17.42 26.74 9.47
C CYS A 388 -17.12 26.73 10.97
N VAL A 389 -16.11 26.00 11.39
CA VAL A 389 -15.57 26.02 12.75
C VAL A 389 -14.17 26.59 12.73
N VAL A 390 -14.05 27.78 13.24
CA VAL A 390 -12.76 28.46 13.37
C VAL A 390 -11.94 27.77 14.46
N GLN A 391 -10.66 27.68 14.25
CA GLN A 391 -9.67 27.14 15.19
C GLN A 391 -8.78 28.29 15.64
N THR A 392 -8.63 28.47 16.94
CA THR A 392 -7.80 29.52 17.53
C THR A 392 -6.46 28.95 17.99
N ASP A 393 -5.45 29.81 18.03
CA ASP A 393 -4.19 29.50 18.67
C ASP A 393 -4.25 29.65 20.20
N ALA A 394 -3.11 29.45 20.89
CA ALA A 394 -3.04 29.56 22.35
C ALA A 394 -3.28 31.00 22.87
N SER A 395 -3.21 32.02 22.02
CA SER A 395 -3.53 33.42 22.33
C SER A 395 -5.00 33.78 22.06
N GLY A 396 -5.76 32.86 21.47
CA GLY A 396 -7.15 33.09 21.08
C GLY A 396 -7.35 33.75 19.72
N GLU A 397 -6.25 33.93 18.97
CA GLU A 397 -6.35 34.48 17.62
C GLU A 397 -6.73 33.39 16.62
N PRO A 398 -7.58 33.71 15.63
CA PRO A 398 -7.96 32.75 14.59
C PRO A 398 -6.72 32.29 13.79
N ALA A 399 -6.47 30.99 13.80
CA ALA A 399 -5.30 30.39 13.13
C ALA A 399 -5.67 29.56 11.88
N ASN A 400 -6.80 28.89 11.92
CA ASN A 400 -7.30 28.04 10.84
C ASN A 400 -8.82 27.85 10.98
N PHE A 401 -9.41 27.11 10.05
CA PHE A 401 -10.81 26.69 10.14
C PHE A 401 -10.99 25.26 9.62
N LYS A 402 -12.07 24.64 10.04
CA LYS A 402 -12.55 23.37 9.48
C LYS A 402 -14.03 23.51 9.10
N ILE A 403 -14.46 22.69 8.16
CA ILE A 403 -15.87 22.62 7.73
C ILE A 403 -16.47 21.32 8.26
N LEU A 404 -17.48 21.42 9.09
CA LEU A 404 -18.26 20.25 9.50
C LEU A 404 -19.35 20.02 8.45
N VAL A 405 -19.29 18.89 7.79
CA VAL A 405 -20.21 18.54 6.70
C VAL A 405 -21.33 17.67 7.26
N PRO A 406 -22.59 18.14 7.24
CA PRO A 406 -23.69 17.41 7.85
C PRO A 406 -24.09 16.12 7.12
N ASP A 407 -23.87 16.07 5.80
CA ASP A 407 -24.09 14.90 4.94
C ASP A 407 -23.18 14.91 3.72
N ALA A 408 -23.07 13.74 3.09
CA ALA A 408 -22.20 13.56 1.93
C ALA A 408 -22.61 14.37 0.69
N ALA A 409 -23.89 14.79 0.58
CA ALA A 409 -24.36 15.64 -0.52
C ALA A 409 -23.79 17.07 -0.42
N GLY A 410 -23.27 17.46 0.74
CA GLY A 410 -22.55 18.70 0.94
C GLY A 410 -21.16 18.73 0.28
N ILE A 411 -20.67 17.61 -0.23
CA ILE A 411 -19.39 17.54 -0.94
C ILE A 411 -19.65 17.34 -2.43
N ARG A 412 -19.34 18.35 -3.22
CA ARG A 412 -19.59 18.35 -4.66
C ARG A 412 -18.28 18.51 -5.42
N VAL A 413 -18.06 17.65 -6.42
CA VAL A 413 -16.93 17.80 -7.36
C VAL A 413 -17.27 18.92 -8.35
N VAL A 414 -16.54 20.03 -8.27
CA VAL A 414 -16.65 21.15 -9.21
C VAL A 414 -15.82 20.87 -10.46
N GLN A 415 -14.62 20.34 -10.25
CA GLN A 415 -13.72 19.95 -11.34
C GLN A 415 -13.05 18.62 -10.95
N ALA A 416 -13.19 17.63 -11.81
CA ALA A 416 -12.51 16.36 -11.62
C ALA A 416 -10.98 16.53 -11.65
N ALA A 417 -10.28 15.63 -11.00
CA ALA A 417 -8.81 15.60 -11.02
C ALA A 417 -8.30 15.56 -12.47
N PRO A 418 -7.28 16.34 -12.81
CA PRO A 418 -6.70 16.30 -14.14
C PRO A 418 -6.18 14.89 -14.44
N PHE A 419 -6.46 14.41 -15.66
CA PHE A 419 -5.98 13.08 -16.09
C PHE A 419 -4.46 12.93 -15.91
N PHE A 420 -3.72 14.01 -16.14
CA PHE A 420 -2.28 14.08 -16.01
C PHE A 420 -1.87 14.64 -14.62
N THR A 421 -2.11 13.89 -13.56
CA THR A 421 -1.53 14.22 -12.26
C THR A 421 -0.03 13.91 -12.24
N VAL A 422 0.74 14.58 -11.38
CA VAL A 422 2.19 14.34 -11.24
C VAL A 422 2.49 12.85 -11.01
N GLY A 423 1.69 12.17 -10.18
CA GLY A 423 1.84 10.74 -9.93
C GLY A 423 1.62 9.89 -11.19
N ARG A 424 0.53 10.14 -11.95
CA ARG A 424 0.23 9.42 -13.19
C ARG A 424 1.28 9.70 -14.27
N MET A 425 1.79 10.94 -14.36
CA MET A 425 2.89 11.32 -15.27
C MET A 425 4.19 10.57 -14.92
N LEU A 426 4.52 10.45 -13.64
CA LEU A 426 5.68 9.67 -13.20
C LEU A 426 5.53 8.18 -13.55
N VAL A 427 4.35 7.61 -13.33
CA VAL A 427 4.08 6.21 -13.72
C VAL A 427 4.21 6.03 -15.22
N LEU A 428 3.63 6.92 -16.03
CA LEU A 428 3.77 6.88 -17.49
C LEU A 428 5.24 7.03 -17.93
N LEU A 429 5.99 7.92 -17.30
CA LEU A 429 7.42 8.09 -17.54
C LEU A 429 8.19 6.82 -17.20
N CYS A 430 7.91 6.18 -16.07
CA CYS A 430 8.55 4.91 -15.70
C CYS A 430 8.21 3.79 -16.69
N ILE A 431 6.95 3.71 -17.14
CA ILE A 431 6.53 2.73 -18.15
C ILE A 431 7.24 2.97 -19.48
N THR A 432 7.28 4.22 -19.95
CA THR A 432 7.97 4.55 -21.20
C THR A 432 9.47 4.28 -21.11
N LEU A 433 10.10 4.59 -19.99
CA LEU A 433 11.51 4.30 -19.75
C LEU A 433 11.77 2.77 -19.72
N ALA A 434 10.89 2.00 -19.08
CA ALA A 434 10.97 0.55 -19.05
C ALA A 434 10.84 -0.07 -20.45
N ILE A 435 9.90 0.45 -21.27
CA ILE A 435 9.73 0.02 -22.68
C ILE A 435 10.96 0.36 -23.50
N LEU A 436 11.51 1.57 -23.36
CA LEU A 436 12.74 1.97 -24.05
C LEU A 436 13.93 1.10 -23.65
N LEU A 437 14.06 0.80 -22.36
CA LEU A 437 15.09 -0.10 -21.85
C LEU A 437 14.94 -1.52 -22.41
N ALA A 438 13.71 -2.05 -22.40
CA ALA A 438 13.42 -3.36 -22.99
C ALA A 438 13.74 -3.40 -24.48
N PHE A 439 13.39 -2.33 -25.21
CA PHE A 439 13.72 -2.19 -26.62
C PHE A 439 15.25 -2.11 -26.87
N ALA A 440 15.95 -1.33 -26.04
CA ALA A 440 17.41 -1.24 -26.12
C ALA A 440 18.09 -2.59 -25.83
N ILE A 441 17.60 -3.32 -24.82
CA ILE A 441 18.10 -4.68 -24.52
C ILE A 441 17.82 -5.63 -25.69
N ALA A 442 16.61 -5.62 -26.25
CA ALA A 442 16.25 -6.45 -27.39
C ALA A 442 17.11 -6.12 -28.63
N ALA A 443 17.30 -4.83 -28.93
CA ALA A 443 18.17 -4.37 -30.00
C ALA A 443 19.64 -4.80 -29.80
N TYR A 444 20.12 -4.69 -28.56
CA TYR A 444 21.47 -5.15 -28.20
C TYR A 444 21.60 -6.66 -28.37
N LEU A 445 20.64 -7.45 -27.91
CA LEU A 445 20.65 -8.90 -28.05
C LEU A 445 20.60 -9.34 -29.55
N LEU A 446 19.75 -8.67 -30.34
CA LEU A 446 19.66 -8.89 -31.79
C LEU A 446 20.96 -8.52 -32.51
N ALA A 447 21.53 -7.37 -32.18
CA ALA A 447 22.83 -6.96 -32.73
C ALA A 447 23.94 -7.97 -32.37
N ARG A 448 23.99 -8.40 -31.11
CA ARG A 448 24.95 -9.41 -30.64
C ARG A 448 24.75 -10.77 -31.35
N ARG A 449 23.47 -11.18 -31.53
CA ARG A 449 23.16 -12.41 -32.30
C ARG A 449 23.60 -12.27 -33.77
N ASN A 450 23.34 -11.13 -34.39
CA ASN A 450 23.69 -10.88 -35.79
C ASN A 450 25.21 -10.84 -36.02
N THR A 451 25.97 -10.25 -35.08
CA THR A 451 27.43 -10.26 -35.13
C THR A 451 28.00 -11.68 -35.00
N ARG A 452 27.44 -12.51 -34.11
CA ARG A 452 27.83 -13.92 -33.95
C ARG A 452 27.56 -14.71 -35.23
N LEU A 453 26.37 -14.59 -35.82
CA LEU A 453 26.03 -15.28 -37.06
C LEU A 453 26.93 -14.85 -38.22
N ARG A 454 27.25 -13.56 -38.34
CA ARG A 454 28.20 -13.07 -39.37
C ARG A 454 29.59 -13.62 -39.15
N SER A 455 30.05 -13.73 -37.92
CA SER A 455 31.33 -14.32 -37.56
C SER A 455 31.41 -15.79 -38.00
N GLU A 456 30.38 -16.59 -37.69
CA GLU A 456 30.30 -18.00 -38.07
C GLU A 456 30.25 -18.20 -39.57
N VAL A 457 29.50 -17.37 -40.30
CA VAL A 457 29.46 -17.42 -41.78
C VAL A 457 30.83 -17.04 -42.38
N SER A 458 31.46 -15.99 -41.87
CA SER A 458 32.80 -15.58 -42.33
C SER A 458 33.87 -16.65 -42.10
N GLU A 459 33.80 -17.30 -40.91
CA GLU A 459 34.75 -18.40 -40.61
C GLU A 459 34.56 -19.60 -41.55
N ARG A 460 33.30 -20.02 -41.80
CA ARG A 460 33.02 -21.09 -42.77
C ARG A 460 33.46 -20.74 -44.18
N GLN A 461 33.25 -19.49 -44.62
CA GLN A 461 33.70 -19.02 -45.92
C GLN A 461 35.23 -19.02 -46.03
N ALA A 462 35.94 -18.59 -44.98
CA ALA A 462 37.39 -18.60 -44.94
C ALA A 462 37.94 -20.02 -45.00
N ILE A 463 37.35 -20.98 -44.27
CA ILE A 463 37.76 -22.39 -44.32
C ILE A 463 37.52 -22.99 -45.72
N ALA A 464 36.36 -22.70 -46.34
CA ALA A 464 36.06 -23.18 -47.68
C ALA A 464 37.03 -22.60 -48.75
N ALA A 465 37.34 -21.31 -48.65
CA ALA A 465 38.28 -20.65 -49.54
C ALA A 465 39.70 -21.23 -49.41
N GLU A 466 40.17 -21.50 -48.19
CA GLU A 466 41.48 -22.08 -47.95
C GLU A 466 41.53 -23.52 -48.42
N ARG A 467 40.52 -24.35 -48.23
CA ARG A 467 40.46 -25.70 -48.83
C ARG A 467 40.48 -25.66 -50.31
N GLY A 468 39.79 -24.71 -50.98
CA GLY A 468 39.84 -24.54 -52.45
C GLY A 468 41.20 -24.07 -52.96
N ARG A 469 41.92 -23.28 -52.16
CA ARG A 469 43.32 -22.88 -52.50
C ARG A 469 44.28 -24.06 -52.41
N LEU A 470 44.23 -24.79 -51.28
CA LEU A 470 45.05 -25.98 -51.06
C LEU A 470 44.86 -27.06 -52.16
N ALA A 471 43.58 -27.30 -52.55
CA ALA A 471 43.27 -28.26 -53.62
C ALA A 471 43.91 -27.85 -54.98
N ARG A 472 43.97 -26.54 -55.29
CA ARG A 472 44.65 -26.05 -56.52
C ARG A 472 46.16 -26.17 -56.43
N ASP A 473 46.76 -25.75 -55.32
CA ASP A 473 48.22 -25.81 -55.12
C ASP A 473 48.74 -27.26 -55.17
N LEU A 474 47.93 -28.22 -54.54
CA LEU A 474 48.26 -29.65 -54.62
C LEU A 474 48.12 -30.20 -56.06
N HIS A 475 47.03 -29.78 -56.77
CA HIS A 475 46.86 -30.21 -58.17
C HIS A 475 48.03 -29.81 -59.03
N ASP A 476 48.41 -28.51 -58.99
CA ASP A 476 49.45 -27.98 -59.84
C ASP A 476 50.83 -28.59 -59.52
N THR A 477 51.13 -28.77 -58.22
CA THR A 477 52.44 -29.29 -57.80
C THR A 477 52.58 -30.80 -58.06
N LEU A 478 51.53 -31.60 -57.73
CA LEU A 478 51.62 -33.07 -57.88
C LEU A 478 51.46 -33.53 -59.35
N GLU A 479 50.54 -32.89 -60.12
CA GLU A 479 50.38 -33.22 -61.52
C GLU A 479 51.65 -32.91 -62.35
N GLN A 480 52.24 -31.73 -62.06
CA GLN A 480 53.52 -31.38 -62.72
C GLN A 480 54.68 -32.34 -62.37
N GLY A 481 54.79 -32.68 -61.06
CA GLY A 481 55.81 -33.60 -60.58
C GLY A 481 55.67 -35.02 -61.17
N LEU A 482 54.44 -35.57 -61.18
CA LEU A 482 54.18 -36.90 -61.73
C LEU A 482 54.31 -36.96 -63.26
N THR A 483 53.97 -35.84 -63.96
CA THR A 483 54.15 -35.72 -65.38
C THR A 483 55.64 -35.65 -65.73
N GLY A 484 56.42 -34.90 -64.95
CA GLY A 484 57.86 -34.85 -65.08
C GLY A 484 58.51 -36.23 -64.92
N LEU A 485 58.11 -36.98 -63.89
CA LEU A 485 58.56 -38.36 -63.65
C LEU A 485 58.19 -39.29 -64.80
N GLN A 486 56.99 -39.19 -65.37
CA GLN A 486 56.60 -40.01 -66.54
C GLN A 486 57.45 -39.71 -67.75
N LEU A 487 57.79 -38.44 -68.01
CA LEU A 487 58.67 -38.03 -69.11
C LEU A 487 60.11 -38.54 -68.93
N HIS A 488 60.64 -38.47 -67.71
CA HIS A 488 61.95 -38.99 -67.38
C HIS A 488 62.01 -40.52 -67.56
N ILE A 489 61.05 -41.26 -67.04
CA ILE A 489 61.00 -42.72 -67.24
C ILE A 489 60.93 -43.05 -68.74
N ARG A 490 60.13 -42.32 -69.50
CA ARG A 490 60.03 -42.49 -70.95
C ARG A 490 61.34 -42.18 -71.66
N GLY A 491 62.00 -41.09 -71.27
CA GLY A 491 63.28 -40.76 -71.81
C GLY A 491 64.31 -41.84 -71.58
N ILE A 492 64.38 -42.37 -70.36
CA ILE A 492 65.32 -43.48 -70.03
C ILE A 492 64.90 -44.73 -70.77
N THR A 493 63.63 -45.09 -70.87
CA THR A 493 63.20 -46.28 -71.64
C THR A 493 63.58 -46.22 -73.12
N LEU A 494 63.51 -45.02 -73.72
CA LEU A 494 63.88 -44.82 -75.13
C LEU A 494 65.37 -44.82 -75.38
N SER A 495 66.18 -44.55 -74.38
CA SER A 495 67.63 -44.54 -74.47
C SER A 495 68.32 -45.89 -74.18
N LEU A 496 67.56 -46.90 -73.76
CA LEU A 496 68.11 -48.24 -73.44
C LEU A 496 68.29 -49.07 -74.65
N PRO A 497 69.52 -49.76 -74.85
CA PRO A 497 69.74 -50.74 -75.89
C PRO A 497 68.76 -51.93 -75.76
N ASP A 498 68.45 -52.54 -76.91
CA ASP A 498 67.45 -53.64 -77.01
C ASP A 498 67.83 -54.90 -76.22
N GLU A 499 69.08 -55.03 -75.86
CA GLU A 499 69.63 -56.18 -75.10
C GLU A 499 69.26 -56.13 -73.56
N GLN A 500 68.79 -54.99 -73.03
CA GLN A 500 68.42 -54.83 -71.58
C GLN A 500 66.94 -55.01 -71.29
N GLN A 501 66.40 -56.15 -71.64
CA GLN A 501 64.97 -56.47 -71.53
C GLN A 501 64.45 -56.42 -70.06
N GLU A 502 65.26 -56.83 -69.09
CA GLU A 502 64.86 -56.81 -67.66
C GLU A 502 64.69 -55.39 -67.12
N THR A 503 65.64 -54.49 -67.50
CA THR A 503 65.55 -53.07 -67.07
C THR A 503 64.37 -52.37 -67.74
N ARG A 504 64.04 -52.71 -68.98
CA ARG A 504 62.88 -52.17 -69.70
C ARG A 504 61.58 -52.56 -69.06
N THR A 505 61.45 -53.82 -68.65
CA THR A 505 60.25 -54.30 -67.89
C THR A 505 60.09 -53.64 -66.54
N ARG A 506 61.21 -53.39 -65.83
CA ARG A 506 61.17 -52.63 -64.54
C ARG A 506 60.76 -51.16 -64.75
N LEU A 507 61.21 -50.52 -65.81
CA LEU A 507 60.76 -49.14 -66.11
C LEU A 507 59.32 -49.05 -66.58
N GLU A 508 58.81 -50.06 -67.29
CA GLU A 508 57.42 -50.19 -67.65
C GLU A 508 56.56 -50.37 -66.42
N THR A 509 57.02 -51.18 -65.45
CA THR A 509 56.38 -51.34 -64.16
C THR A 509 56.33 -50.00 -63.37
N MET A 510 57.48 -49.27 -63.31
CA MET A 510 57.55 -47.95 -62.69
C MET A 510 56.64 -46.96 -63.43
N ARG A 511 56.50 -46.96 -64.70
CA ARG A 511 55.64 -46.14 -65.52
C ARG A 511 54.12 -46.43 -65.16
N ALA A 512 53.81 -47.73 -65.01
CA ALA A 512 52.50 -48.13 -64.59
C ALA A 512 52.12 -47.64 -63.14
N LEU A 513 53.05 -47.75 -62.19
CA LEU A 513 52.93 -47.23 -60.85
C LEU A 513 52.76 -45.71 -60.82
N VAL A 514 53.58 -44.94 -61.58
CA VAL A 514 53.41 -43.47 -61.62
C VAL A 514 52.05 -43.07 -62.25
N LYS A 515 51.59 -43.83 -63.24
CA LYS A 515 50.29 -43.64 -63.85
C LYS A 515 49.18 -43.91 -62.86
N GLN A 516 49.31 -44.95 -62.03
CA GLN A 516 48.35 -45.27 -60.94
C GLN A 516 48.35 -44.18 -59.87
N CYS A 517 49.52 -43.78 -59.33
CA CYS A 517 49.61 -42.68 -58.36
C CYS A 517 48.97 -41.38 -58.87
N ARG A 518 49.15 -41.04 -60.15
CA ARG A 518 48.49 -39.86 -60.75
C ARG A 518 47.00 -39.98 -60.75
N THR A 519 46.46 -41.18 -60.99
CA THR A 519 45.01 -41.40 -60.93
C THR A 519 44.46 -41.27 -59.50
N GLU A 520 45.17 -41.83 -58.52
CA GLU A 520 44.79 -41.76 -57.08
C GLU A 520 44.88 -40.33 -56.54
N VAL A 521 45.97 -39.59 -56.92
CA VAL A 521 46.10 -38.17 -56.53
C VAL A 521 44.95 -37.31 -57.11
N ARG A 522 44.65 -37.53 -58.42
CA ARG A 522 43.56 -36.83 -59.10
C ARG A 522 42.24 -37.14 -58.43
N GLN A 523 42.00 -38.37 -57.96
CA GLN A 523 40.83 -38.79 -57.26
C GLN A 523 40.72 -38.15 -55.85
N SER A 524 41.83 -38.10 -55.11
CA SER A 524 41.90 -37.45 -53.79
C SER A 524 41.64 -35.92 -53.84
N ILE A 525 42.17 -35.25 -54.90
CA ILE A 525 41.92 -33.81 -55.11
C ILE A 525 40.46 -33.57 -55.54
N TRP A 526 39.84 -34.46 -56.29
CA TRP A 526 38.48 -34.41 -56.67
C TRP A 526 37.54 -34.59 -55.42
N ASP A 527 37.93 -35.48 -54.51
CA ASP A 527 37.17 -35.68 -53.24
C ASP A 527 37.21 -34.47 -52.34
N LEU A 528 38.31 -33.71 -52.24
CA LEU A 528 38.42 -32.43 -51.55
C LEU A 528 37.59 -31.32 -52.23
N ARG A 529 37.30 -31.45 -53.54
CA ARG A 529 36.53 -30.46 -54.31
C ARG A 529 35.06 -30.76 -54.36
N ALA A 530 34.65 -32.03 -54.15
CA ALA A 530 33.26 -32.45 -54.17
C ALA A 530 32.42 -31.87 -52.97
N GLU A 531 33.05 -31.62 -51.83
CA GLU A 531 32.41 -30.89 -50.68
C GLU A 531 32.05 -29.43 -51.02
N ALA A 532 32.63 -28.85 -52.10
CA ALA A 532 32.28 -27.49 -52.53
C ALA A 532 31.04 -27.41 -53.47
N LEU A 533 30.39 -28.56 -53.75
CA LEU A 533 29.30 -28.66 -54.72
C LEU A 533 27.90 -28.71 -54.09
N GLU A 534 27.71 -28.17 -52.86
CA GLU A 534 26.41 -28.11 -52.20
C GLU A 534 25.30 -27.38 -53.00
N ASN A 535 25.59 -26.81 -54.17
CA ASN A 535 24.66 -26.02 -54.97
C ASN A 535 24.40 -26.58 -56.39
N PHE A 536 24.79 -27.82 -56.73
CA PHE A 536 24.55 -28.39 -58.07
C PHE A 536 23.42 -29.42 -58.05
N ASP A 537 22.56 -29.38 -59.10
CA ASP A 537 21.55 -30.39 -59.32
C ASP A 537 22.25 -31.74 -59.62
N LEU A 538 21.85 -32.82 -58.93
CA LEU A 538 22.42 -34.15 -59.10
C LEU A 538 22.39 -34.60 -60.57
N GLY A 539 21.32 -34.31 -61.29
CA GLY A 539 21.16 -34.62 -62.70
C GLY A 539 22.23 -33.98 -63.58
N ASP A 540 22.47 -32.67 -63.33
CA ASP A 540 23.52 -31.94 -64.02
C ASP A 540 24.91 -32.51 -63.71
N ALA A 541 25.17 -32.93 -62.50
CA ALA A 541 26.41 -33.51 -62.03
C ALA A 541 26.65 -34.87 -62.71
N ILE A 542 25.60 -35.75 -62.72
CA ILE A 542 25.72 -37.07 -63.42
C ILE A 542 25.90 -36.89 -64.93
N HIS A 543 25.19 -35.96 -65.55
CA HIS A 543 25.35 -35.70 -67.02
C HIS A 543 26.75 -35.25 -67.35
N ARG A 544 27.33 -34.29 -66.66
CA ARG A 544 28.72 -33.83 -66.83
C ARG A 544 29.72 -34.95 -66.62
N MET A 545 29.47 -35.75 -65.60
CA MET A 545 30.34 -36.89 -65.25
C MET A 545 30.30 -37.92 -66.38
N ALA A 546 29.15 -38.28 -66.89
CA ALA A 546 28.97 -39.19 -68.02
C ALA A 546 29.72 -38.71 -69.25
N GLN A 547 29.58 -37.43 -69.60
CA GLN A 547 30.34 -36.82 -70.67
C GLN A 547 31.92 -36.94 -70.51
N SER A 548 32.36 -36.72 -69.25
CA SER A 548 33.78 -36.79 -68.90
C SER A 548 34.31 -38.21 -68.94
N VAL A 549 33.58 -39.21 -68.42
CA VAL A 549 34.03 -40.61 -68.37
C VAL A 549 34.11 -41.24 -69.73
N PHE A 550 33.17 -40.92 -70.63
CA PHE A 550 33.12 -41.52 -71.95
C PHE A 550 33.74 -40.66 -73.04
N LEU A 551 34.41 -39.54 -72.75
CA LEU A 551 35.08 -38.68 -73.71
C LEU A 551 36.16 -39.42 -74.42
N GLY A 552 36.01 -39.59 -75.76
CA GLY A 552 36.96 -40.29 -76.63
C GLY A 552 36.89 -41.84 -76.66
N SER A 553 35.87 -42.45 -76.03
CA SER A 553 35.66 -43.91 -75.94
C SER A 553 34.99 -44.52 -77.20
N GLY A 554 34.31 -43.73 -78.03
CA GLY A 554 33.47 -44.20 -79.11
C GLY A 554 32.16 -44.81 -78.72
N THR A 555 31.83 -44.87 -77.39
CA THR A 555 30.60 -45.42 -76.84
C THR A 555 29.52 -44.31 -76.84
N ARG A 556 28.35 -44.58 -77.31
CA ARG A 556 27.22 -43.67 -77.24
C ARG A 556 26.64 -43.66 -75.84
N VAL A 557 26.37 -42.45 -75.27
CA VAL A 557 25.81 -42.30 -73.95
C VAL A 557 24.50 -41.54 -74.05
N GLU A 558 23.44 -42.10 -73.49
CA GLU A 558 22.11 -41.49 -73.39
C GLU A 558 21.81 -41.23 -71.90
N PHE A 559 21.45 -39.98 -71.54
CA PHE A 559 21.05 -39.59 -70.19
C PHE A 559 19.60 -39.16 -70.18
N HIS A 560 18.86 -39.80 -69.36
CA HIS A 560 17.41 -39.49 -69.12
C HIS A 560 17.15 -39.10 -67.69
N GLN A 561 16.56 -37.91 -67.46
CA GLN A 561 16.16 -37.47 -66.17
C GLN A 561 14.66 -37.29 -66.11
N ARG A 562 14.02 -37.94 -65.12
CA ARG A 562 12.60 -37.73 -64.80
C ARG A 562 12.46 -37.25 -63.37
N ARG A 563 11.89 -36.04 -63.17
CA ARG A 563 11.72 -35.40 -61.88
C ARG A 563 10.24 -35.17 -61.58
N GLU A 564 9.70 -35.91 -60.60
CA GLU A 564 8.29 -35.83 -60.19
C GLU A 564 8.14 -35.16 -58.82
N GLY A 565 9.19 -34.56 -58.22
CA GLY A 565 9.23 -33.85 -56.95
C GLY A 565 10.45 -34.17 -56.11
N GLY A 566 10.53 -33.66 -54.92
CA GLY A 566 11.53 -33.92 -53.91
C GLY A 566 12.93 -33.29 -54.16
N LYS A 567 13.50 -32.72 -53.11
CA LYS A 567 14.88 -32.28 -53.10
C LYS A 567 15.76 -33.45 -52.55
N ILE A 568 16.75 -33.88 -53.34
CA ILE A 568 17.68 -34.93 -52.89
C ILE A 568 18.62 -34.32 -51.87
N PRO A 569 18.66 -34.82 -50.60
CA PRO A 569 19.64 -34.37 -49.62
C PRO A 569 21.06 -34.53 -50.10
N GLY A 570 21.96 -33.60 -49.78
CA GLY A 570 23.33 -33.59 -50.30
C GLY A 570 24.08 -34.90 -50.05
N MET A 571 23.96 -35.50 -48.88
CA MET A 571 24.58 -36.80 -48.55
C MET A 571 24.08 -37.93 -49.44
N ILE A 572 22.80 -37.95 -49.81
CA ILE A 572 22.19 -38.94 -50.68
C ILE A 572 22.71 -38.68 -52.13
N GLY A 573 22.68 -37.41 -52.57
CA GLY A 573 23.18 -37.01 -53.88
C GLY A 573 24.60 -37.39 -54.12
N ASP A 574 25.50 -37.17 -53.15
CA ASP A 574 26.91 -37.52 -53.26
C ASP A 574 27.14 -39.04 -53.38
N ASN A 575 26.44 -39.84 -52.59
CA ASN A 575 26.60 -41.30 -52.69
C ASN A 575 26.02 -41.84 -53.99
N LEU A 576 24.88 -41.34 -54.46
CA LEU A 576 24.32 -41.69 -55.78
C LEU A 576 25.29 -41.32 -56.91
N LEU A 577 25.88 -40.13 -56.85
CA LEU A 577 26.89 -39.69 -57.86
C LEU A 577 28.06 -40.62 -57.88
N ARG A 578 28.60 -41.04 -56.73
CA ARG A 578 29.73 -41.96 -56.60
C ARG A 578 29.43 -43.37 -57.10
N ILE A 579 28.25 -43.90 -56.79
CA ILE A 579 27.76 -45.18 -57.31
C ILE A 579 27.60 -45.10 -58.81
N GLY A 580 27.01 -44.01 -59.32
CA GLY A 580 26.92 -43.78 -60.76
C GLY A 580 28.28 -43.71 -61.45
N GLN A 581 29.29 -43.04 -60.87
CA GLN A 581 30.65 -42.97 -61.36
C GLN A 581 31.30 -44.33 -61.48
N GLU A 582 31.17 -45.13 -60.42
CA GLU A 582 31.77 -46.48 -60.42
C GLU A 582 31.07 -47.39 -61.44
N ALA A 583 29.72 -47.33 -61.52
CA ALA A 583 28.99 -48.11 -62.53
C ALA A 583 29.36 -47.74 -63.97
N MET A 584 29.44 -46.42 -64.25
CA MET A 584 29.90 -45.93 -65.55
C MET A 584 31.37 -46.36 -65.90
N THR A 585 32.24 -46.28 -64.89
CA THR A 585 33.65 -46.69 -65.05
C THR A 585 33.80 -48.18 -65.31
N ASN A 586 32.95 -49.00 -64.65
CA ASN A 586 32.92 -50.44 -64.84
C ASN A 586 32.37 -50.79 -66.20
N ALA A 587 31.30 -50.09 -66.67
CA ALA A 587 30.79 -50.28 -68.03
C ALA A 587 31.86 -49.94 -69.08
N LEU A 588 32.58 -48.80 -68.92
CA LEU A 588 33.68 -48.44 -69.86
C LEU A 588 34.83 -49.42 -69.89
N LYS A 589 35.22 -49.95 -68.69
CA LYS A 589 36.41 -50.84 -68.61
C LYS A 589 36.12 -52.29 -68.99
N HIS A 590 34.91 -52.78 -68.70
CA HIS A 590 34.63 -54.19 -68.70
C HIS A 590 33.55 -54.65 -69.69
N ALA A 591 32.59 -53.78 -70.09
CA ALA A 591 31.44 -54.20 -70.85
C ALA A 591 31.67 -54.29 -72.35
N GLN A 592 32.60 -53.55 -72.91
CA GLN A 592 32.82 -53.36 -74.40
C GLN A 592 31.50 -52.91 -75.07
N ALA A 593 30.73 -52.05 -74.33
CA ALA A 593 29.40 -51.60 -74.77
C ALA A 593 29.47 -50.58 -75.92
N THR A 594 28.45 -50.61 -76.76
CA THR A 594 28.28 -49.60 -77.80
C THR A 594 27.29 -48.49 -77.34
N LEU A 595 26.46 -48.80 -76.41
CA LEU A 595 25.48 -47.86 -75.82
C LEU A 595 25.46 -47.97 -74.32
N ILE A 596 25.46 -46.81 -73.63
CA ILE A 596 25.26 -46.70 -72.20
C ILE A 596 24.02 -45.81 -71.96
N GLU A 597 23.01 -46.35 -71.26
CA GLU A 597 21.81 -45.65 -70.86
C GLU A 597 21.92 -45.31 -69.41
N ILE A 598 21.76 -44.05 -69.02
CA ILE A 598 21.75 -43.55 -67.65
C ILE A 598 20.42 -42.92 -67.36
N GLU A 599 19.70 -43.39 -66.36
CA GLU A 599 18.42 -42.86 -66.00
C GLU A 599 18.39 -42.44 -64.54
N LEU A 600 18.02 -41.19 -64.28
CA LEU A 600 17.79 -40.63 -62.93
C LEU A 600 16.30 -40.34 -62.79
N ILE A 601 15.62 -41.04 -61.88
CA ILE A 601 14.22 -40.80 -61.55
C ILE A 601 14.13 -40.29 -60.11
N THR A 602 13.48 -39.17 -59.90
CA THR A 602 13.22 -38.61 -58.58
C THR A 602 11.72 -38.45 -58.37
N THR A 603 11.20 -39.08 -57.31
CA THR A 603 9.81 -38.97 -56.88
C THR A 603 9.77 -38.27 -55.50
N PRO A 604 8.60 -37.88 -54.98
CA PRO A 604 8.50 -37.30 -53.64
C PRO A 604 9.01 -38.21 -52.51
N VAL A 605 9.08 -39.53 -52.75
CA VAL A 605 9.38 -40.53 -51.70
C VAL A 605 10.64 -41.35 -51.98
N SER A 606 11.23 -41.29 -53.22
CA SER A 606 12.40 -42.06 -53.56
C SER A 606 13.23 -41.39 -54.66
N ALA A 607 14.51 -41.71 -54.74
CA ALA A 607 15.37 -41.42 -55.87
C ALA A 607 16.00 -42.72 -56.40
N SER A 608 16.03 -42.91 -57.72
CA SER A 608 16.61 -44.07 -58.38
C SER A 608 17.54 -43.64 -59.46
N LEU A 609 18.75 -44.17 -59.43
CA LEU A 609 19.76 -44.03 -60.47
C LEU A 609 20.01 -45.40 -61.11
N SER A 610 19.90 -45.50 -62.42
CA SER A 610 20.20 -46.69 -63.20
C SER A 610 21.23 -46.40 -64.23
N VAL A 611 22.24 -47.25 -64.35
CA VAL A 611 23.26 -47.26 -65.39
C VAL A 611 23.20 -48.62 -66.09
N SER A 612 22.89 -48.63 -67.36
CA SER A 612 22.69 -49.85 -68.15
C SER A 612 23.64 -49.84 -69.36
N ASP A 613 24.30 -50.95 -69.72
CA ASP A 613 25.08 -51.14 -70.87
C ASP A 613 24.53 -52.27 -71.79
N ASP A 614 24.92 -52.29 -73.03
CA ASP A 614 24.56 -53.31 -74.04
C ASP A 614 25.74 -54.29 -74.33
N GLY A 615 26.67 -54.42 -73.39
CA GLY A 615 27.91 -55.14 -73.56
C GLY A 615 27.81 -56.65 -73.25
N LEU A 616 28.95 -57.20 -72.82
CA LEU A 616 29.12 -58.66 -72.61
C LEU A 616 28.32 -59.27 -71.48
N GLY A 617 27.79 -58.45 -70.55
CA GLY A 617 27.05 -58.95 -69.37
C GLY A 617 27.90 -59.66 -68.30
N LEU A 618 27.33 -59.85 -67.12
CA LEU A 618 28.03 -60.41 -65.95
C LEU A 618 28.43 -61.90 -66.13
N SER A 619 27.72 -62.66 -66.92
CA SER A 619 27.96 -64.13 -67.09
C SER A 619 29.12 -64.50 -67.99
N ASN A 620 29.68 -63.59 -68.78
CA ASN A 620 30.78 -63.81 -69.69
C ASN A 620 32.08 -63.17 -69.25
N MET A 621 32.25 -62.75 -68.03
CA MET A 621 33.51 -62.20 -67.53
C MET A 621 34.45 -63.30 -67.12
N PRO A 622 35.81 -63.19 -67.54
CA PRO A 622 36.82 -64.14 -67.08
C PRO A 622 36.94 -64.11 -65.54
N GLN A 623 36.99 -65.32 -64.94
CA GLN A 623 37.15 -65.55 -63.52
C GLN A 623 38.51 -65.13 -62.96
N ASP A 624 39.04 -63.99 -63.29
CA ASP A 624 40.28 -63.51 -62.70
C ASP A 624 39.96 -62.57 -61.48
N SER A 625 40.14 -63.11 -60.33
CA SER A 625 39.65 -62.72 -58.99
C SER A 625 40.35 -61.47 -58.40
N ARG A 626 40.64 -60.43 -59.16
CA ARG A 626 41.26 -59.14 -58.66
C ARG A 626 40.40 -57.88 -58.83
N GLY A 627 39.12 -58.03 -59.17
CA GLY A 627 38.26 -56.87 -59.52
C GLY A 627 37.08 -56.54 -58.64
N HIS A 628 36.88 -57.17 -57.50
CA HIS A 628 35.65 -57.03 -56.72
C HIS A 628 35.53 -55.77 -55.82
N PHE A 629 36.55 -54.93 -55.72
CA PHE A 629 36.54 -53.71 -54.89
C PHE A 629 35.54 -52.67 -55.36
N GLY A 630 35.18 -52.59 -56.60
CA GLY A 630 34.20 -51.63 -57.13
C GLY A 630 32.79 -51.93 -56.73
N LEU A 631 32.37 -53.26 -56.81
CA LEU A 631 31.03 -53.68 -56.39
C LEU A 631 30.83 -53.56 -54.88
N VAL A 632 31.80 -53.99 -54.09
CA VAL A 632 31.79 -53.83 -52.64
C VAL A 632 31.70 -52.36 -52.22
N GLY A 633 32.46 -51.46 -52.90
CA GLY A 633 32.40 -50.01 -52.62
C GLY A 633 31.10 -49.37 -53.05
N MET A 634 30.35 -49.90 -54.04
CA MET A 634 29.01 -49.42 -54.38
C MET A 634 27.98 -49.91 -53.35
N GLU A 635 28.12 -51.17 -52.88
CA GLU A 635 27.24 -51.74 -51.85
C GLU A 635 27.39 -50.99 -50.49
N GLU A 636 28.59 -50.78 -50.02
CA GLU A 636 28.88 -50.00 -48.82
C GLU A 636 28.28 -48.56 -48.88
N ARG A 637 28.34 -47.95 -50.07
CA ARG A 637 27.77 -46.57 -50.28
C ARG A 637 26.26 -46.59 -50.34
N ALA A 638 25.65 -47.64 -50.91
CA ALA A 638 24.22 -47.84 -50.92
C ALA A 638 23.69 -48.05 -49.50
N ASP A 639 24.33 -48.92 -48.71
CA ASP A 639 23.99 -49.17 -47.31
C ASP A 639 24.07 -47.91 -46.47
N ARG A 640 25.07 -47.06 -46.67
CA ARG A 640 25.28 -45.79 -45.94
C ARG A 640 24.11 -44.83 -46.06
N ILE A 641 23.39 -44.87 -47.20
CA ILE A 641 22.23 -44.01 -47.48
C ILE A 641 20.88 -44.78 -47.38
N GLY A 642 20.92 -46.03 -46.93
CA GLY A 642 19.72 -46.86 -46.85
C GLY A 642 19.14 -47.20 -48.24
N ALA A 643 19.97 -47.25 -49.28
CA ALA A 643 19.57 -47.56 -50.63
C ALA A 643 19.70 -49.05 -50.97
N THR A 644 18.84 -49.55 -51.84
CA THR A 644 18.94 -50.91 -52.38
C THR A 644 19.75 -50.86 -53.68
N LEU A 645 20.86 -51.59 -53.76
CA LEU A 645 21.65 -51.77 -54.98
C LEU A 645 21.31 -53.09 -55.67
N GLN A 646 21.00 -53.04 -56.94
CA GLN A 646 20.74 -54.22 -57.80
C GLN A 646 21.69 -54.21 -58.97
N VAL A 647 22.35 -55.34 -59.23
CA VAL A 647 23.24 -55.51 -60.36
C VAL A 647 22.78 -56.77 -61.15
N GLU A 648 22.23 -56.56 -62.35
CA GLU A 648 21.51 -57.60 -63.10
C GLU A 648 22.07 -57.68 -64.52
N SER A 649 22.05 -58.90 -65.12
CA SER A 649 22.32 -59.06 -66.56
C SER A 649 20.99 -58.78 -67.33
N ARG A 650 21.09 -58.04 -68.41
CA ARG A 650 19.93 -57.71 -69.28
C ARG A 650 19.64 -58.86 -70.27
N GLU A 651 18.33 -59.05 -70.53
CA GLU A 651 17.87 -59.94 -71.58
C GLU A 651 18.29 -59.32 -72.94
N GLY A 652 19.19 -60.02 -73.68
CA GLY A 652 19.77 -59.53 -74.92
C GLY A 652 21.23 -59.12 -74.83
N GLY A 653 21.86 -59.17 -73.67
CA GLY A 653 23.24 -58.80 -73.36
C GLY A 653 23.39 -57.51 -72.64
N GLY A 654 24.50 -57.34 -71.85
CA GLY A 654 24.79 -56.18 -71.04
C GLY A 654 24.49 -56.30 -69.57
N THR A 655 24.80 -55.25 -68.80
CA THR A 655 24.62 -55.17 -67.34
C THR A 655 23.78 -53.96 -67.02
N ARG A 656 22.90 -54.08 -65.98
CA ARG A 656 22.22 -52.97 -65.37
C ARG A 656 22.60 -52.84 -63.88
N VAL A 657 23.11 -51.68 -63.48
CA VAL A 657 23.33 -51.32 -62.11
C VAL A 657 22.24 -50.30 -61.74
N ARG A 658 21.39 -50.68 -60.81
CA ARG A 658 20.32 -49.78 -60.29
C ARG A 658 20.49 -49.61 -58.80
N VAL A 659 20.40 -48.37 -58.38
CA VAL A 659 20.35 -47.99 -56.96
C VAL A 659 19.09 -47.18 -56.68
N GLU A 660 18.36 -47.57 -55.68
CA GLU A 660 17.11 -46.90 -55.27
C GLU A 660 17.16 -46.54 -53.76
N VAL A 661 16.90 -45.30 -53.45
CA VAL A 661 16.99 -44.77 -52.08
C VAL A 661 15.65 -44.09 -51.67
N PRO A 662 15.08 -44.38 -50.51
CA PRO A 662 13.96 -43.65 -49.98
C PRO A 662 14.36 -42.20 -49.61
N LEU A 663 13.52 -41.23 -49.99
CA LEU A 663 13.71 -39.84 -49.62
C LEU A 663 12.88 -39.51 -48.36
N PRO A 664 13.40 -38.73 -47.40
CA PRO A 664 12.59 -38.27 -46.27
C PRO A 664 11.45 -37.40 -46.77
N PRO A 665 10.25 -37.47 -46.15
CA PRO A 665 9.13 -36.62 -46.56
C PRO A 665 9.51 -35.14 -46.42
N GLU A 666 9.14 -34.32 -47.42
CA GLU A 666 9.33 -32.86 -47.31
C GLU A 666 8.53 -32.37 -46.09
N GLU A 667 9.23 -31.81 -45.08
CA GLU A 667 8.56 -31.06 -44.00
C GLU A 667 7.80 -29.88 -44.66
N THR A 668 6.48 -30.00 -44.76
CA THR A 668 5.62 -28.87 -45.11
C THR A 668 5.86 -27.79 -44.05
N ALA A 669 6.55 -26.73 -44.42
CA ALA A 669 6.67 -25.53 -43.62
C ALA A 669 5.25 -25.06 -43.31
N SER A 670 4.80 -25.25 -42.07
CA SER A 670 3.57 -24.66 -41.57
C SER A 670 3.68 -23.14 -41.70
N PRO A 671 2.68 -22.46 -42.27
CA PRO A 671 2.66 -21.01 -42.28
C PRO A 671 2.52 -20.53 -40.84
N THR A 672 3.56 -19.89 -40.33
CA THR A 672 3.49 -19.10 -39.10
C THR A 672 2.51 -17.97 -39.32
N SER A 673 1.39 -18.05 -38.58
CA SER A 673 0.45 -16.95 -38.37
C SER A 673 1.02 -15.90 -37.41
#